data_acde7a0106ea3c0766de625186408fd5
#
_entry.id   acde7a0106ea3c0766de625186408fd5
#
_cell.length_a   1.000
_cell.length_b   1.000
_cell.length_c   1.000
_cell.angle_alpha   90.00
_cell.angle_beta   90.00
_cell.angle_gamma   90.00
#
_symmetry.space_group_name_H-M   'P 1'
#
loop_
_entity.id
_entity.type
_entity.pdbx_description
1 polymer ?
#
loop_
_entity_poly.entity_id
_entity_poly.type
_entity_poly.pdbx_seq_one_letter_code
_entity_poly.pdbx_strand_id
1 'polypeptide(L)'
;MIRRLLKCYCLIGFISAVLAASAAQAQSAVFFDLPQQPLAESLIAVANRTNTNIYVDRKLVGDRVAPPLKGSLTAEEAITKLLAGSGLGIKKIDEKTITLVREPAAVVPRPSGVGQSAYRAGNPDRELHLTQTQGPNASDSQAAANDVGQVAPVTLEEVLVTAQKRSERLIDVPLSVSVLSSTELANLGATQLRDFANTIPGLSYTSTGAGQATLSLRGVTTGVPIGATVGVYVDDVPYGSSGPFAYGAQLALDVGLFDLDRIEVLRGPQGTLYGSSTMGGLLKYVTQQPVTTDVSLALQSGVSSTNDGGLNYNGAIVANVPIVTGQAAVRTSAFYSRDGGYVNNDTLGLRNVNRSDVYGSRLDLLLKPLDALTIRLNGYLQDIYRDGTAAVDYTLTGRPVAGELAQYRPLAEPFNQQFRLVSATVDYNFGFAALTSITSYQATRTLLFHDLSGSYVPLLELYGFGTYAGVGLPEKLRTNKLTQEVRFASQGSGPLQWLLGGYYTHESSQNDQVFDLLDAARQPAPNDLFTYSTPTTYEERAGFADLTYRPTTRFDVSGGIRYARDEQKYTQIGSGALVGSEPARSAAENVVTYLANARYHFDDYSTGYVRFATGYRPGGPNFVAIDPVTHLPEGPSTYKADNLKSYELGFKALTPERKFGIDIAAYYIRWSDIQVATSRGGFSVIVNAPEGATIRGAEVNLTAHPLRDISLSGAFAYQDARLSGSDSDLGARRGERLPDVPRVSAALNADYTTSLANLRPGIGATLRYVSDRWSSFDNSQLYPQYHLPAYAVIDLRSSLAFAVTERHPVTVQLFVHNLFDKRGQLSAFGYYSAPGTTAVTILQPRTIGLNASTGF
;
A
#
# COMPACT_ATOMS: atom_id res chain seq x y z
N MET A 1 8.43 3.73 -32.03
CA MET A 1 7.36 4.60 -31.53
C MET A 1 5.96 4.12 -32.01
N ILE A 2 5.75 3.93 -33.32
CA ILE A 2 4.44 3.54 -33.92
C ILE A 2 3.92 2.15 -33.44
N ARG A 3 4.78 1.15 -33.26
CA ARG A 3 4.38 -0.19 -32.75
C ARG A 3 3.97 -0.22 -31.27
N ARG A 4 4.31 0.81 -30.47
CA ARG A 4 3.91 0.93 -29.06
C ARG A 4 2.54 1.59 -28.89
N LEU A 5 2.14 2.46 -29.80
CA LEU A 5 0.81 3.11 -29.84
C LEU A 5 -0.30 2.16 -30.31
N LEU A 6 -0.02 1.20 -31.19
CA LEU A 6 -1.03 0.25 -31.66
C LEU A 6 -1.58 -0.70 -30.58
N LYS A 7 -0.81 -0.98 -29.51
CA LYS A 7 -1.31 -1.80 -28.39
C LYS A 7 -2.32 -1.05 -27.51
N CYS A 8 -2.30 0.29 -27.49
CA CYS A 8 -3.30 1.10 -26.80
C CYS A 8 -4.62 1.25 -27.60
N TYR A 9 -4.57 1.19 -28.92
CA TYR A 9 -5.76 1.38 -29.75
C TYR A 9 -6.78 0.23 -29.67
N CYS A 10 -6.34 -1.00 -29.40
CA CYS A 10 -7.26 -2.14 -29.22
C CYS A 10 -8.10 -2.04 -27.94
N LEU A 11 -7.63 -1.33 -26.92
CA LEU A 11 -8.38 -1.16 -25.65
C LEU A 11 -9.42 -0.04 -25.77
N ILE A 12 -9.12 1.02 -26.53
CA ILE A 12 -10.03 2.16 -26.75
C ILE A 12 -11.21 1.74 -27.65
N GLY A 13 -11.01 0.85 -28.62
CA GLY A 13 -12.05 0.31 -29.48
C GLY A 13 -13.11 -0.52 -28.72
N PHE A 14 -12.74 -1.19 -27.64
CA PHE A 14 -13.68 -1.98 -26.82
C PHE A 14 -14.56 -1.09 -25.92
N ILE A 15 -14.04 0.05 -25.47
CA ILE A 15 -14.74 1.01 -24.61
C ILE A 15 -15.81 1.78 -25.42
N SER A 16 -15.55 2.08 -26.69
CA SER A 16 -16.50 2.79 -27.55
C SER A 16 -17.76 1.97 -27.93
N ALA A 17 -17.64 0.63 -27.88
CA ALA A 17 -18.78 -0.26 -28.20
C ALA A 17 -19.75 -0.46 -27.01
N VAL A 18 -19.26 -0.23 -25.77
CA VAL A 18 -20.07 -0.40 -24.53
C VAL A 18 -20.84 0.88 -24.17
N LEU A 19 -20.35 2.07 -24.58
CA LEU A 19 -20.96 3.37 -24.26
C LEU A 19 -22.21 3.71 -25.10
N ALA A 20 -22.52 2.96 -26.16
CA ALA A 20 -23.67 3.22 -27.03
C ALA A 20 -25.02 2.60 -26.55
N ALA A 21 -25.03 1.86 -25.47
CA ALA A 21 -26.19 1.06 -25.03
C ALA A 21 -26.97 1.59 -23.81
N SER A 22 -26.66 2.78 -23.28
CA SER A 22 -27.36 3.30 -22.09
C SER A 22 -28.07 4.63 -22.35
N ALA A 23 -29.26 4.54 -22.99
CA ALA A 23 -30.22 5.62 -22.99
C ALA A 23 -31.58 5.11 -22.44
N ALA A 24 -32.05 5.79 -21.37
CA ALA A 24 -33.40 5.75 -20.81
C ALA A 24 -33.83 4.46 -20.06
N GLN A 25 -33.63 4.38 -18.76
CA GLN A 25 -34.46 3.58 -17.86
C GLN A 25 -35.52 4.50 -17.20
N ALA A 26 -36.77 4.42 -17.70
CA ALA A 26 -37.93 4.87 -16.95
C ALA A 26 -38.11 3.97 -15.71
N GLN A 27 -38.44 4.56 -14.54
CA GLN A 27 -38.79 3.81 -13.34
C GLN A 27 -39.86 2.77 -13.65
N SER A 28 -39.58 1.48 -13.50
CA SER A 28 -40.52 0.39 -13.78
C SER A 28 -41.61 0.36 -12.71
N ALA A 29 -42.86 0.39 -13.12
CA ALA A 29 -44.01 0.22 -12.23
C ALA A 29 -44.05 -1.24 -11.74
N VAL A 30 -44.22 -1.43 -10.42
CA VAL A 30 -44.32 -2.72 -9.75
C VAL A 30 -45.73 -2.97 -9.29
N PHE A 31 -46.23 -4.21 -9.42
CA PHE A 31 -47.58 -4.55 -8.97
C PHE A 31 -47.62 -4.75 -7.45
N PHE A 32 -48.56 -4.04 -6.77
CA PHE A 32 -48.84 -4.13 -5.35
C PHE A 32 -50.23 -4.74 -5.11
N ASP A 33 -50.35 -5.54 -4.09
CA ASP A 33 -51.64 -6.00 -3.51
C ASP A 33 -51.41 -6.11 -1.98
N LEU A 34 -51.52 -4.95 -1.28
CA LEU A 34 -51.28 -4.85 0.15
C LEU A 34 -52.65 -4.57 0.82
N PRO A 35 -53.02 -5.37 1.85
CA PRO A 35 -54.20 -5.11 2.64
C PRO A 35 -54.02 -3.86 3.53
N GLN A 36 -55.07 -3.43 4.17
CA GLN A 36 -54.97 -2.42 5.22
C GLN A 36 -54.16 -2.95 6.40
N GLN A 37 -53.03 -2.30 6.69
CA GLN A 37 -52.08 -2.73 7.71
C GLN A 37 -51.32 -1.52 8.28
N PRO A 38 -50.48 -1.66 9.32
CA PRO A 38 -49.67 -0.57 9.85
C PRO A 38 -48.87 0.13 8.76
N LEU A 39 -48.86 1.47 8.79
CA LEU A 39 -48.20 2.28 7.78
C LEU A 39 -46.69 1.94 7.62
N ALA A 40 -46.03 1.66 8.74
CA ALA A 40 -44.62 1.22 8.72
C ALA A 40 -44.41 -0.03 7.90
N GLU A 41 -45.26 -1.05 8.07
CA GLU A 41 -45.18 -2.32 7.31
C GLU A 41 -45.46 -2.13 5.82
N SER A 42 -46.44 -1.27 5.49
CA SER A 42 -46.75 -0.93 4.10
C SER A 42 -45.60 -0.21 3.41
N LEU A 43 -44.96 0.72 4.10
CA LEU A 43 -43.79 1.43 3.57
C LEU A 43 -42.56 0.48 3.37
N ILE A 44 -42.34 -0.43 4.29
CA ILE A 44 -41.28 -1.48 4.16
C ILE A 44 -41.58 -2.39 2.96
N ALA A 45 -42.86 -2.79 2.77
CA ALA A 45 -43.23 -3.63 1.63
C ALA A 45 -43.03 -2.89 0.28
N VAL A 46 -43.29 -1.59 0.22
CA VAL A 46 -43.01 -0.77 -0.96
C VAL A 46 -41.52 -0.62 -1.17
N ALA A 47 -40.76 -0.30 -0.13
CA ALA A 47 -39.30 -0.15 -0.17
C ALA A 47 -38.62 -1.40 -0.76
N ASN A 48 -38.99 -2.59 -0.22
CA ASN A 48 -38.42 -3.88 -0.64
C ASN A 48 -38.78 -4.25 -2.10
N ARG A 49 -40.01 -3.95 -2.55
CA ARG A 49 -40.46 -4.34 -3.92
C ARG A 49 -39.95 -3.39 -5.00
N THR A 50 -39.71 -2.13 -4.67
CA THR A 50 -39.23 -1.12 -5.61
C THR A 50 -37.76 -0.80 -5.50
N ASN A 51 -37.05 -1.45 -4.57
CA ASN A 51 -35.65 -1.17 -4.23
C ASN A 51 -35.40 0.33 -3.96
N THR A 52 -36.33 0.94 -3.17
CA THR A 52 -36.31 2.37 -2.82
C THR A 52 -35.99 2.50 -1.33
N ASN A 53 -35.02 3.33 -0.96
CA ASN A 53 -34.71 3.64 0.43
C ASN A 53 -35.76 4.66 0.97
N ILE A 54 -36.51 4.28 2.02
CA ILE A 54 -37.48 5.15 2.65
C ILE A 54 -36.98 5.48 4.06
N TYR A 55 -36.56 6.73 4.27
CA TYR A 55 -36.16 7.21 5.60
C TYR A 55 -37.39 7.75 6.33
N VAL A 56 -37.67 7.16 7.49
CA VAL A 56 -38.84 7.46 8.29
C VAL A 56 -38.46 7.65 9.74
N ASP A 57 -38.75 8.85 10.29
CA ASP A 57 -38.72 9.01 11.74
C ASP A 57 -39.89 8.24 12.36
N ARG A 58 -39.58 7.29 13.25
CA ARG A 58 -40.60 6.45 13.93
C ARG A 58 -41.63 7.28 14.66
N LYS A 59 -41.28 8.49 15.15
CA LYS A 59 -42.21 9.43 15.79
C LYS A 59 -43.22 10.07 14.81
N LEU A 60 -42.88 10.12 13.51
CA LEU A 60 -43.74 10.61 12.46
C LEU A 60 -44.78 9.58 12.00
N VAL A 61 -44.42 8.31 11.94
CA VAL A 61 -45.32 7.22 11.49
C VAL A 61 -46.23 6.77 12.63
N GLY A 62 -45.68 6.57 13.85
CA GLY A 62 -46.46 6.11 15.01
C GLY A 62 -47.31 4.88 14.70
N ASP A 63 -48.51 4.78 15.29
CA ASP A 63 -49.44 3.66 15.12
C ASP A 63 -50.46 3.91 13.97
N ARG A 64 -50.08 4.70 12.95
CA ARG A 64 -50.92 4.95 11.79
C ARG A 64 -51.12 3.71 10.95
N VAL A 65 -52.35 3.57 10.44
CA VAL A 65 -52.72 2.49 9.53
C VAL A 65 -52.79 3.02 8.10
N ALA A 66 -52.14 2.33 7.17
CA ALA A 66 -52.18 2.64 5.76
C ALA A 66 -53.45 2.10 5.09
N PRO A 67 -54.00 2.80 4.10
CA PRO A 67 -55.09 2.28 3.28
C PRO A 67 -54.57 1.09 2.43
N PRO A 68 -55.48 0.19 1.96
CA PRO A 68 -55.09 -0.90 1.08
C PRO A 68 -54.56 -0.35 -0.24
N LEU A 69 -53.48 -0.99 -0.75
CA LEU A 69 -52.79 -0.57 -1.96
C LEU A 69 -52.85 -1.66 -3.02
N LYS A 70 -53.55 -1.41 -4.14
CA LYS A 70 -53.63 -2.35 -5.26
C LYS A 70 -53.38 -1.68 -6.59
N GLY A 71 -52.48 -2.30 -7.42
CA GLY A 71 -52.19 -1.85 -8.78
C GLY A 71 -50.73 -1.82 -9.12
N SER A 72 -50.41 -1.59 -10.39
CA SER A 72 -49.04 -1.35 -10.87
C SER A 72 -48.69 0.11 -10.69
N LEU A 73 -47.73 0.42 -9.81
CA LEU A 73 -47.35 1.76 -9.37
C LEU A 73 -45.84 1.91 -9.29
N THR A 74 -45.31 3.09 -9.52
CA THR A 74 -43.96 3.44 -9.17
C THR A 74 -43.82 3.57 -7.64
N ALA A 75 -42.61 3.58 -7.10
CA ALA A 75 -42.37 3.77 -5.67
C ALA A 75 -43.04 5.02 -5.13
N GLU A 76 -42.88 6.13 -5.83
CA GLU A 76 -43.43 7.44 -5.44
C GLU A 76 -44.94 7.46 -5.43
N GLU A 77 -45.60 6.90 -6.44
CA GLU A 77 -47.06 6.78 -6.49
C GLU A 77 -47.60 5.88 -5.39
N ALA A 78 -46.90 4.75 -5.10
CA ALA A 78 -47.30 3.82 -4.05
C ALA A 78 -47.22 4.50 -2.67
N ILE A 79 -46.12 5.19 -2.35
CA ILE A 79 -45.93 5.88 -1.09
C ILE A 79 -46.92 7.02 -0.94
N THR A 80 -47.16 7.83 -2.00
CA THR A 80 -48.14 8.91 -1.96
C THR A 80 -49.54 8.40 -1.63
N LYS A 81 -49.95 7.26 -2.20
CA LYS A 81 -51.26 6.63 -1.88
C LYS A 81 -51.29 6.09 -0.44
N LEU A 82 -50.22 5.52 0.09
CA LEU A 82 -50.18 5.04 1.47
C LEU A 82 -50.21 6.17 2.49
N LEU A 83 -49.70 7.36 2.13
CA LEU A 83 -49.70 8.55 2.99
C LEU A 83 -50.99 9.38 2.92
N ALA A 84 -51.89 9.05 2.03
CA ALA A 84 -53.16 9.81 1.87
C ALA A 84 -53.91 9.87 3.20
N GLY A 85 -54.20 11.10 3.65
CA GLY A 85 -54.93 11.36 4.93
C GLY A 85 -54.06 11.24 6.19
N SER A 86 -52.77 10.95 6.10
CA SER A 86 -51.86 10.80 7.25
C SER A 86 -51.28 12.14 7.74
N GLY A 87 -51.38 13.21 6.96
CA GLY A 87 -50.74 14.51 7.20
C GLY A 87 -49.19 14.46 7.02
N LEU A 88 -48.74 13.44 6.31
CA LEU A 88 -47.32 13.25 5.93
C LEU A 88 -47.19 13.42 4.42
N GLY A 89 -46.14 14.07 3.99
CA GLY A 89 -45.75 14.24 2.60
C GLY A 89 -44.42 13.59 2.30
N ILE A 90 -44.08 13.54 1.02
CA ILE A 90 -42.83 13.00 0.50
C ILE A 90 -41.84 14.13 0.24
N LYS A 91 -40.61 13.97 0.67
CA LYS A 91 -39.45 14.74 0.19
C LYS A 91 -38.46 13.77 -0.47
N LYS A 92 -38.29 13.90 -1.76
CA LYS A 92 -37.33 13.13 -2.52
C LYS A 92 -35.94 13.68 -2.24
N ILE A 93 -35.01 12.80 -1.85
CA ILE A 93 -33.60 13.14 -1.59
C ILE A 93 -32.81 12.88 -2.87
N ASP A 94 -33.01 11.69 -3.50
CA ASP A 94 -32.44 11.31 -4.80
C ASP A 94 -33.40 10.35 -5.53
N GLU A 95 -32.98 9.76 -6.68
CA GLU A 95 -33.85 8.90 -7.50
C GLU A 95 -34.30 7.61 -6.80
N LYS A 96 -33.61 7.20 -5.73
CA LYS A 96 -33.88 5.96 -4.97
C LYS A 96 -34.14 6.21 -3.49
N THR A 97 -34.08 7.45 -3.03
CA THR A 97 -34.18 7.78 -1.60
C THR A 97 -35.28 8.79 -1.35
N ILE A 98 -36.21 8.40 -0.49
CA ILE A 98 -37.39 9.21 -0.13
C ILE A 98 -37.38 9.36 1.39
N THR A 99 -37.63 10.60 1.89
CA THR A 99 -37.88 10.84 3.31
C THR A 99 -39.29 11.36 3.52
N LEU A 100 -39.91 10.99 4.64
CA LEU A 100 -41.22 11.48 5.01
C LEU A 100 -41.08 12.76 5.84
N VAL A 101 -41.91 13.76 5.52
CA VAL A 101 -41.98 15.04 6.22
C VAL A 101 -43.41 15.34 6.61
N ARG A 102 -43.66 16.20 7.61
CA ARG A 102 -45.01 16.71 7.89
C ARG A 102 -45.41 17.70 6.81
N GLU A 103 -46.61 17.55 6.26
CA GLU A 103 -47.20 18.59 5.40
C GLU A 103 -47.43 19.87 6.22
N PRO A 104 -47.06 21.06 5.70
CA PRO A 104 -47.41 22.32 6.35
C PRO A 104 -48.91 22.47 6.44
N ALA A 105 -49.44 22.61 7.62
CA ALA A 105 -50.87 22.83 7.85
C ALA A 105 -51.31 24.13 7.15
N ALA A 106 -52.40 24.04 6.34
CA ALA A 106 -53.06 25.21 5.76
C ALA A 106 -53.58 26.12 6.89
N VAL A 107 -53.23 27.38 6.79
CA VAL A 107 -53.63 28.44 7.76
C VAL A 107 -55.15 28.67 7.71
N VAL A 108 -55.84 28.27 8.78
CA VAL A 108 -57.20 28.70 9.06
C VAL A 108 -57.16 29.42 10.44
N PRO A 109 -57.82 30.61 10.60
CA PRO A 109 -57.65 31.48 11.78
C PRO A 109 -58.34 30.93 13.04
N ARG A 110 -57.74 31.24 14.19
CA ARG A 110 -58.17 30.87 15.57
C ARG A 110 -59.49 31.54 15.99
N PRO A 111 -60.10 30.92 17.03
CA PRO A 111 -60.29 31.69 18.26
C PRO A 111 -59.66 31.01 19.52
N SER A 112 -59.31 31.89 20.42
CA SER A 112 -58.63 31.76 21.69
C SER A 112 -59.39 30.97 22.76
N GLY A 113 -58.65 30.28 23.67
CA GLY A 113 -59.23 29.77 24.93
C GLY A 113 -58.27 28.88 25.72
N VAL A 114 -57.55 29.45 26.61
CA VAL A 114 -57.09 29.07 27.98
C VAL A 114 -57.09 27.56 28.40
N GLY A 115 -56.06 27.12 29.02
CA GLY A 115 -56.00 26.01 30.00
C GLY A 115 -54.66 25.35 30.20
N GLN A 116 -54.01 25.70 31.32
CA GLN A 116 -52.81 25.06 31.89
C GLN A 116 -53.10 23.67 32.39
N SER A 117 -52.17 22.71 32.30
CA SER A 117 -51.68 21.98 33.44
C SER A 117 -50.50 21.05 33.11
N ALA A 118 -49.56 21.07 33.99
CA ALA A 118 -48.35 20.26 34.03
C ALA A 118 -48.60 18.81 34.45
N TYR A 119 -47.79 17.86 34.04
CA TYR A 119 -47.10 16.91 34.90
C TYR A 119 -46.05 16.02 34.16
N ARG A 120 -44.85 16.13 34.57
CA ARG A 120 -43.71 15.19 34.85
C ARG A 120 -43.56 13.85 34.11
N ALA A 121 -42.41 13.75 33.51
CA ALA A 121 -41.30 12.79 33.69
C ALA A 121 -41.52 11.28 33.45
N GLY A 122 -40.71 10.78 32.61
CA GLY A 122 -40.37 9.33 32.50
C GLY A 122 -39.60 9.02 31.21
N ASN A 123 -38.26 9.09 31.27
CA ASN A 123 -37.39 8.44 30.33
C ASN A 123 -37.37 6.95 30.63
N PRO A 124 -37.28 6.00 29.73
CA PRO A 124 -35.95 5.62 29.25
C PRO A 124 -35.84 5.26 27.76
N ASP A 125 -34.69 5.60 27.24
CA ASP A 125 -34.10 5.13 26.00
C ASP A 125 -34.07 3.61 25.84
N ARG A 126 -34.55 3.14 24.72
CA ARG A 126 -34.06 1.92 24.05
C ARG A 126 -34.30 2.05 22.56
N GLU A 127 -33.28 2.47 21.86
CA GLU A 127 -33.18 2.28 20.41
C GLU A 127 -33.08 0.77 20.12
N LEU A 128 -34.04 0.27 19.39
CA LEU A 128 -33.96 -1.04 18.74
C LEU A 128 -33.43 -0.82 17.32
N HIS A 129 -32.12 -0.98 17.16
CA HIS A 129 -31.53 -1.16 15.84
C HIS A 129 -32.01 -2.48 15.23
N LEU A 130 -32.83 -2.39 14.23
CA LEU A 130 -33.02 -3.50 13.29
C LEU A 130 -31.88 -3.46 12.28
N THR A 131 -30.81 -4.15 12.61
CA THR A 131 -29.65 -4.32 11.73
C THR A 131 -29.98 -5.39 10.70
N GLN A 132 -30.20 -5.00 9.46
CA GLN A 132 -29.88 -5.90 8.36
C GLN A 132 -28.35 -5.91 8.21
N THR A 133 -27.74 -7.06 8.40
CA THR A 133 -26.36 -7.35 8.09
C THR A 133 -26.16 -7.29 6.57
N GLN A 134 -25.81 -6.13 6.06
CA GLN A 134 -25.16 -6.03 4.76
C GLN A 134 -23.67 -5.94 5.04
N GLY A 135 -22.89 -6.74 4.31
CA GLY A 135 -21.42 -6.61 4.28
C GLY A 135 -21.03 -5.20 3.87
N PRO A 136 -19.80 -4.76 4.16
CA PRO A 136 -19.40 -3.37 3.96
C PRO A 136 -19.53 -2.97 2.49
N ASN A 137 -20.53 -2.17 2.19
CA ASN A 137 -20.65 -1.54 0.90
C ASN A 137 -19.65 -0.40 0.81
N ALA A 138 -18.86 -0.41 -0.23
CA ALA A 138 -17.91 0.64 -0.63
C ALA A 138 -18.60 1.96 -1.06
N SER A 139 -19.78 2.27 -0.52
CA SER A 139 -20.57 3.44 -0.93
C SER A 139 -20.31 4.71 -0.14
N ASP A 140 -19.54 4.65 0.96
CA ASP A 140 -19.38 5.83 1.82
C ASP A 140 -18.26 6.79 1.38
N SER A 141 -17.41 6.41 0.44
CA SER A 141 -16.38 7.33 -0.08
C SER A 141 -16.87 8.29 -1.17
N GLN A 142 -18.10 8.12 -1.69
CA GLN A 142 -18.69 9.05 -2.67
C GLN A 142 -19.61 10.11 -2.07
N ALA A 143 -19.95 10.03 -0.78
CA ALA A 143 -20.80 11.03 -0.12
C ALA A 143 -20.13 12.40 0.05
N ALA A 144 -18.81 12.50 -0.05
CA ALA A 144 -18.10 13.77 0.09
C ALA A 144 -18.16 14.70 -1.14
N ALA A 145 -18.70 14.23 -2.28
CA ALA A 145 -18.73 15.02 -3.52
C ALA A 145 -20.09 15.69 -3.82
N ASN A 146 -21.17 15.38 -3.12
CA ASN A 146 -22.53 15.71 -3.58
C ASN A 146 -23.32 16.71 -2.74
N ASP A 147 -22.76 17.37 -1.74
CA ASP A 147 -23.52 18.36 -0.95
C ASP A 147 -22.97 19.78 -1.04
N VAL A 148 -23.36 20.51 -2.07
CA VAL A 148 -23.16 21.97 -2.17
C VAL A 148 -24.17 22.74 -1.31
N GLY A 149 -25.04 22.07 -0.56
CA GLY A 149 -26.19 22.71 0.11
C GLY A 149 -26.34 22.56 1.63
N GLN A 150 -25.72 21.57 2.28
CA GLN A 150 -25.73 21.45 3.75
C GLN A 150 -24.43 20.83 4.24
N VAL A 151 -23.58 21.66 4.83
CA VAL A 151 -22.28 21.22 5.39
C VAL A 151 -22.56 20.42 6.66
N ALA A 152 -22.54 19.08 6.55
CA ALA A 152 -22.44 18.20 7.70
C ALA A 152 -21.17 18.55 8.52
N PRO A 153 -21.15 18.37 9.84
CA PRO A 153 -19.93 18.57 10.63
C PRO A 153 -18.84 17.66 10.09
N VAL A 154 -17.69 18.24 9.73
CA VAL A 154 -16.51 17.46 9.35
C VAL A 154 -16.01 16.75 10.59
N THR A 155 -16.25 15.44 10.64
CA THR A 155 -15.79 14.54 11.68
C THR A 155 -14.79 13.58 11.06
N LEU A 156 -13.84 13.09 11.85
CA LEU A 156 -12.97 11.99 11.42
C LEU A 156 -13.86 10.80 11.05
N GLU A 157 -13.75 10.35 9.79
CA GLU A 157 -14.46 9.16 9.34
C GLU A 157 -14.02 7.94 10.13
N GLU A 158 -14.91 6.98 10.31
CA GLU A 158 -14.57 5.71 10.92
C GLU A 158 -13.78 4.87 9.93
N VAL A 159 -12.46 4.79 10.14
CA VAL A 159 -11.56 4.06 9.26
C VAL A 159 -11.67 2.56 9.53
N LEU A 160 -12.15 1.81 8.54
CA LEU A 160 -12.13 0.35 8.55
C LEU A 160 -10.84 -0.16 7.91
N VAL A 161 -10.20 -1.13 8.56
CA VAL A 161 -8.96 -1.76 8.08
C VAL A 161 -9.10 -3.27 8.02
N THR A 162 -8.26 -3.90 7.19
CA THR A 162 -8.24 -5.36 7.03
C THR A 162 -6.98 -6.00 7.65
N ALA A 163 -6.41 -5.34 8.64
CA ALA A 163 -5.13 -5.66 9.26
C ALA A 163 -5.05 -7.09 9.85
N GLN A 164 -6.14 -7.59 10.42
CA GLN A 164 -6.23 -8.94 10.99
C GLN A 164 -6.95 -9.94 10.07
N LYS A 165 -6.94 -9.68 8.77
CA LYS A 165 -7.68 -10.45 7.75
C LYS A 165 -9.20 -10.48 8.00
N ARG A 166 -9.70 -9.49 8.74
CA ARG A 166 -11.09 -9.15 9.00
C ARG A 166 -11.26 -7.64 8.85
N SER A 167 -12.44 -7.18 8.48
CA SER A 167 -12.77 -5.75 8.50
C SER A 167 -13.07 -5.32 9.93
N GLU A 168 -12.26 -4.43 10.48
CA GLU A 168 -12.35 -3.92 11.85
C GLU A 168 -12.11 -2.42 11.88
N ARG A 169 -12.68 -1.71 12.86
CA ARG A 169 -12.39 -0.29 13.06
C ARG A 169 -10.93 -0.12 13.48
N LEU A 170 -10.24 0.88 12.93
CA LEU A 170 -8.83 1.16 13.23
C LEU A 170 -8.56 1.26 14.73
N ILE A 171 -9.51 1.83 15.50
CA ILE A 171 -9.39 1.99 16.95
C ILE A 171 -9.41 0.66 17.71
N ASP A 172 -10.06 -0.36 17.12
CA ASP A 172 -10.18 -1.68 17.74
C ASP A 172 -9.03 -2.62 17.39
N VAL A 173 -8.16 -2.25 16.46
CA VAL A 173 -7.04 -3.11 16.04
C VAL A 173 -5.89 -3.03 17.04
N PRO A 174 -5.47 -4.15 17.72
CA PRO A 174 -4.41 -4.15 18.73
C PRO A 174 -3.02 -4.19 18.12
N LEU A 175 -2.74 -3.28 17.20
CA LEU A 175 -1.43 -3.04 16.61
C LEU A 175 -1.37 -1.63 16.02
N SER A 176 -0.16 -1.12 15.83
CA SER A 176 0.06 0.17 15.22
C SER A 176 -0.16 0.08 13.70
N VAL A 177 -1.11 0.85 13.16
CA VAL A 177 -1.47 0.89 11.73
C VAL A 177 -1.51 2.34 11.26
N SER A 178 -0.91 2.61 10.13
CA SER A 178 -1.14 3.85 9.37
C SER A 178 -2.04 3.54 8.19
N VAL A 179 -3.02 4.39 7.96
CA VAL A 179 -3.90 4.32 6.80
C VAL A 179 -3.78 5.63 6.04
N LEU A 180 -3.62 5.54 4.73
CA LEU A 180 -3.68 6.67 3.81
C LEU A 180 -4.85 6.43 2.85
N SER A 181 -5.88 7.23 2.96
CA SER A 181 -7.03 7.18 2.06
C SER A 181 -6.70 7.69 0.66
N SER A 182 -7.52 7.33 -0.33
CA SER A 182 -7.39 7.88 -1.69
C SER A 182 -7.44 9.41 -1.70
N THR A 183 -8.25 10.01 -0.82
CA THR A 183 -8.34 11.48 -0.68
C THR A 183 -7.04 12.08 -0.13
N GLU A 184 -6.42 11.47 0.88
CA GLU A 184 -5.13 11.93 1.41
C GLU A 184 -4.02 11.80 0.38
N LEU A 185 -3.97 10.68 -0.37
CA LEU A 185 -3.01 10.50 -1.47
C LEU A 185 -3.20 11.57 -2.56
N ALA A 186 -4.43 11.86 -2.94
CA ALA A 186 -4.75 12.92 -3.90
C ALA A 186 -4.35 14.30 -3.38
N ASN A 187 -4.63 14.61 -2.11
CA ASN A 187 -4.23 15.86 -1.47
C ASN A 187 -2.71 16.04 -1.45
N LEU A 188 -1.95 14.96 -1.16
CA LEU A 188 -0.50 14.97 -1.23
C LEU A 188 0.05 15.11 -2.67
N GLY A 189 -0.80 14.94 -3.69
CA GLY A 189 -0.37 14.84 -5.08
C GLY A 189 0.47 13.58 -5.34
N ALA A 190 0.33 12.55 -4.49
CA ALA A 190 1.13 11.35 -4.54
C ALA A 190 0.79 10.51 -5.77
N THR A 191 1.80 10.14 -6.55
CA THR A 191 1.68 9.29 -7.73
C THR A 191 2.51 8.01 -7.61
N GLN A 192 3.47 7.97 -6.68
CA GLN A 192 4.42 6.89 -6.45
C GLN A 192 4.65 6.70 -4.95
N LEU A 193 5.21 5.55 -4.57
CA LEU A 193 5.54 5.20 -3.19
C LEU A 193 6.44 6.25 -2.50
N ARG A 194 7.42 6.80 -3.21
CA ARG A 194 8.33 7.83 -2.68
C ARG A 194 7.62 9.10 -2.19
N ASP A 195 6.45 9.41 -2.75
CA ASP A 195 5.73 10.65 -2.46
C ASP A 195 5.08 10.63 -1.07
N PHE A 196 4.72 9.45 -0.58
CA PHE A 196 4.07 9.28 0.71
C PHE A 196 4.87 8.49 1.76
N ALA A 197 5.88 7.68 1.37
CA ALA A 197 6.58 6.78 2.30
C ALA A 197 7.11 7.52 3.55
N ASN A 198 7.67 8.71 3.39
CA ASN A 198 8.21 9.52 4.49
C ASN A 198 7.13 10.20 5.35
N THR A 199 5.84 10.05 5.05
CA THR A 199 4.75 10.51 5.91
C THR A 199 4.33 9.45 6.92
N ILE A 200 4.83 8.21 6.81
CA ILE A 200 4.51 7.09 7.66
C ILE A 200 5.58 6.93 8.74
N PRO A 201 5.25 6.96 10.05
CA PRO A 201 6.22 6.84 11.13
C PRO A 201 6.97 5.51 11.05
N GLY A 202 8.31 5.56 11.18
CA GLY A 202 9.14 4.37 11.23
C GLY A 202 9.31 3.61 9.91
N LEU A 203 8.69 4.07 8.80
CA LEU A 203 8.95 3.54 7.46
C LEU A 203 10.19 4.23 6.89
N SER A 204 11.16 3.44 6.48
CA SER A 204 12.30 3.89 5.68
C SER A 204 12.15 3.37 4.25
N TYR A 205 12.33 4.26 3.31
CA TYR A 205 12.27 4.00 1.87
C TYR A 205 13.61 4.38 1.25
N THR A 206 14.26 3.44 0.61
CA THR A 206 15.46 3.68 -0.20
C THR A 206 15.20 3.24 -1.64
N SER A 207 15.72 3.95 -2.62
CA SER A 207 15.46 3.66 -4.02
C SER A 207 16.60 4.13 -4.91
N THR A 208 16.92 3.38 -5.93
CA THR A 208 17.83 3.78 -7.02
C THR A 208 17.07 4.33 -8.23
N GLY A 209 15.76 4.47 -8.13
CA GLY A 209 14.86 4.96 -9.17
C GLY A 209 13.60 4.10 -9.31
N ALA A 210 12.71 4.45 -10.23
CA ALA A 210 11.45 3.74 -10.45
C ALA A 210 11.65 2.23 -10.60
N GLY A 211 10.85 1.42 -9.89
CA GLY A 211 10.87 -0.04 -9.92
C GLY A 211 11.94 -0.71 -9.04
N GLN A 212 12.88 0.04 -8.48
CA GLN A 212 13.86 -0.46 -7.53
C GLN A 212 13.72 0.28 -6.20
N ALA A 213 13.10 -0.36 -5.24
CA ALA A 213 12.90 0.19 -3.91
C ALA A 213 13.06 -0.88 -2.84
N THR A 214 13.65 -0.50 -1.72
CA THR A 214 13.74 -1.29 -0.50
C THR A 214 12.97 -0.60 0.61
N LEU A 215 12.19 -1.38 1.34
CA LEU A 215 11.41 -0.93 2.47
C LEU A 215 11.93 -1.52 3.77
N SER A 216 11.99 -0.72 4.81
CA SER A 216 12.15 -1.21 6.17
C SER A 216 11.19 -0.50 7.13
N LEU A 217 10.71 -1.21 8.14
CA LEU A 217 9.85 -0.70 9.19
C LEU A 217 10.50 -0.93 10.55
N ARG A 218 10.38 0.06 11.44
CA ARG A 218 10.92 -0.01 12.81
C ARG A 218 12.40 -0.35 12.87
N GLY A 219 13.17 0.02 11.83
CA GLY A 219 14.61 -0.22 11.79
C GLY A 219 15.02 -1.68 11.58
N VAL A 220 14.12 -2.55 11.11
CA VAL A 220 14.43 -3.95 10.78
C VAL A 220 15.11 -3.99 9.42
N THR A 221 16.41 -3.65 9.39
CA THR A 221 17.25 -3.63 8.19
C THR A 221 18.72 -3.84 8.55
N THR A 222 19.49 -4.40 7.63
CA THR A 222 20.95 -4.53 7.72
C THR A 222 21.68 -3.63 6.73
N GLY A 223 20.98 -2.73 6.06
CA GLY A 223 21.50 -1.85 5.00
C GLY A 223 21.59 -2.57 3.64
N VAL A 224 22.07 -3.80 3.62
CA VAL A 224 22.12 -4.63 2.41
C VAL A 224 20.84 -5.43 2.26
N PRO A 225 20.05 -5.21 1.19
CA PRO A 225 18.80 -5.93 1.01
C PRO A 225 19.04 -7.36 0.51
N ILE A 226 18.91 -8.34 1.40
CA ILE A 226 18.99 -9.77 1.09
C ILE A 226 17.60 -10.31 0.77
N GLY A 227 16.78 -10.52 1.80
CA GLY A 227 15.37 -10.88 1.72
C GLY A 227 14.49 -9.76 2.27
N ALA A 228 13.26 -9.67 1.83
CA ALA A 228 12.31 -8.66 2.30
C ALA A 228 12.06 -8.79 3.81
N THR A 229 12.09 -7.67 4.53
CA THR A 229 11.68 -7.57 5.94
C THR A 229 10.30 -6.93 6.08
N VAL A 230 9.80 -6.31 5.01
CA VAL A 230 8.46 -5.72 4.91
C VAL A 230 7.73 -6.41 3.77
N GLY A 231 6.60 -7.04 4.08
CA GLY A 231 5.73 -7.65 3.07
C GLY A 231 5.02 -6.58 2.25
N VAL A 232 4.87 -6.79 0.95
CA VAL A 232 4.06 -5.92 0.08
C VAL A 232 2.89 -6.73 -0.47
N TYR A 233 1.68 -6.16 -0.39
CA TYR A 233 0.44 -6.83 -0.79
C TYR A 233 -0.39 -5.95 -1.72
N VAL A 234 -1.04 -6.57 -2.68
CA VAL A 234 -2.14 -5.96 -3.45
C VAL A 234 -3.41 -6.68 -3.05
N ASP A 235 -4.32 -5.99 -2.38
CA ASP A 235 -5.43 -6.60 -1.63
C ASP A 235 -4.88 -7.65 -0.64
N ASP A 236 -5.24 -8.92 -0.77
CA ASP A 236 -4.70 -10.00 0.05
C ASP A 236 -3.66 -10.88 -0.69
N VAL A 237 -3.17 -10.44 -1.84
CA VAL A 237 -2.18 -11.17 -2.63
C VAL A 237 -0.76 -10.67 -2.32
N PRO A 238 0.16 -11.54 -1.81
CA PRO A 238 1.53 -11.15 -1.55
C PRO A 238 2.30 -10.92 -2.85
N TYR A 239 2.97 -9.76 -2.94
CA TYR A 239 3.81 -9.39 -4.07
C TYR A 239 5.27 -9.81 -3.87
N GLY A 240 5.92 -10.13 -4.99
CA GLY A 240 7.37 -10.32 -5.06
C GLY A 240 7.83 -11.70 -4.63
N SER A 241 9.13 -11.89 -4.69
CA SER A 241 9.79 -13.14 -4.34
C SER A 241 10.05 -13.24 -2.85
N SER A 242 9.97 -14.45 -2.32
CA SER A 242 10.38 -14.80 -0.96
C SER A 242 11.87 -15.15 -0.88
N GLY A 243 12.52 -15.44 -2.03
CA GLY A 243 13.93 -15.81 -2.13
C GLY A 243 14.86 -14.62 -2.38
N PRO A 244 16.12 -14.66 -1.88
CA PRO A 244 17.09 -13.56 -2.08
C PRO A 244 17.58 -13.46 -3.53
N PHE A 245 17.68 -14.57 -4.24
CA PHE A 245 18.23 -14.60 -5.61
C PHE A 245 17.27 -13.99 -6.66
N ALA A 246 16.04 -13.72 -6.29
CA ALA A 246 15.04 -13.03 -7.11
C ALA A 246 14.83 -11.58 -6.65
N TYR A 247 15.74 -11.02 -5.88
CA TYR A 247 15.73 -9.62 -5.41
C TYR A 247 14.43 -9.15 -4.76
N GLY A 248 13.74 -10.02 -4.04
CA GLY A 248 12.46 -9.72 -3.40
C GLY A 248 12.50 -8.50 -2.46
N ALA A 249 13.66 -8.22 -1.84
CA ALA A 249 13.85 -7.06 -0.99
C ALA A 249 14.09 -5.75 -1.76
N GLN A 250 14.61 -5.80 -2.98
CA GLN A 250 15.03 -4.62 -3.77
C GLN A 250 13.98 -4.19 -4.79
N LEU A 251 13.02 -5.05 -5.08
CA LEU A 251 11.99 -4.85 -6.08
C LEU A 251 10.61 -4.68 -5.43
N ALA A 252 10.53 -3.90 -4.33
CA ALA A 252 9.25 -3.58 -3.73
C ALA A 252 8.34 -2.91 -4.77
N LEU A 253 7.09 -3.35 -4.81
CA LEU A 253 6.13 -2.88 -5.80
C LEU A 253 5.84 -1.39 -5.62
N ASP A 254 6.20 -0.61 -6.60
CA ASP A 254 5.80 0.78 -6.74
C ASP A 254 4.60 0.81 -7.69
N VAL A 255 3.41 0.61 -7.11
CA VAL A 255 2.15 0.65 -7.85
C VAL A 255 1.84 2.07 -8.25
N GLY A 256 1.40 2.30 -9.48
CA GLY A 256 0.71 3.55 -9.78
C GLY A 256 -0.45 3.74 -8.81
N LEU A 257 -0.40 4.81 -8.00
CA LEU A 257 -1.31 5.06 -6.87
C LEU A 257 -2.71 5.51 -7.34
N PHE A 258 -3.13 5.01 -8.48
CA PHE A 258 -4.39 5.37 -9.08
C PHE A 258 -5.45 4.29 -8.84
N ASP A 259 -6.67 4.72 -8.52
CA ASP A 259 -7.81 3.83 -8.27
C ASP A 259 -7.59 2.88 -7.08
N LEU A 260 -6.91 3.37 -6.04
CA LEU A 260 -6.85 2.72 -4.74
C LEU A 260 -8.00 3.22 -3.86
N ASP A 261 -8.46 2.36 -2.96
CA ASP A 261 -9.32 2.74 -1.85
C ASP A 261 -8.47 3.39 -0.75
N ARG A 262 -7.40 2.69 -0.37
CA ARG A 262 -6.45 3.13 0.65
C ARG A 262 -5.15 2.35 0.60
N ILE A 263 -4.18 2.82 1.36
CA ILE A 263 -2.96 2.09 1.69
C ILE A 263 -2.96 1.82 3.19
N GLU A 264 -2.75 0.55 3.58
CA GLU A 264 -2.59 0.15 4.98
C GLU A 264 -1.12 -0.21 5.23
N VAL A 265 -0.50 0.37 6.27
CA VAL A 265 0.84 0.00 6.72
C VAL A 265 0.76 -0.54 8.14
N LEU A 266 0.92 -1.86 8.27
CA LEU A 266 0.91 -2.56 9.53
C LEU A 266 2.33 -2.63 10.05
N ARG A 267 2.57 -2.10 11.24
CA ARG A 267 3.91 -2.00 11.84
C ARG A 267 4.15 -3.12 12.84
N GLY A 268 5.37 -3.62 12.88
CA GLY A 268 5.77 -4.78 13.67
C GLY A 268 5.42 -6.12 13.02
N PRO A 269 5.88 -7.24 13.59
CA PRO A 269 5.80 -8.56 12.96
C PRO A 269 4.37 -9.00 12.67
N GLN A 270 4.17 -9.53 11.46
CA GLN A 270 2.89 -10.06 10.98
C GLN A 270 3.01 -11.56 10.59
N GLY A 271 4.04 -12.27 11.06
CA GLY A 271 4.36 -13.63 10.65
C GLY A 271 3.22 -14.64 10.84
N THR A 272 2.37 -14.46 11.86
CA THR A 272 1.27 -15.39 12.15
C THR A 272 0.18 -15.37 11.10
N LEU A 273 -0.24 -14.19 10.63
CA LEU A 273 -1.35 -14.07 9.68
C LEU A 273 -0.89 -13.91 8.23
N TYR A 274 0.29 -13.31 8.01
CA TYR A 274 0.80 -12.98 6.68
C TYR A 274 2.02 -13.79 6.26
N GLY A 275 2.63 -14.57 7.18
CA GLY A 275 3.72 -15.50 6.86
C GLY A 275 5.10 -14.85 6.80
N SER A 276 5.95 -15.45 5.99
CA SER A 276 7.36 -15.07 5.85
C SER A 276 7.57 -13.65 5.35
N SER A 277 8.76 -13.08 5.59
CA SER A 277 9.18 -11.76 5.07
C SER A 277 8.32 -10.56 5.54
N THR A 278 7.60 -10.70 6.67
CA THR A 278 6.77 -9.65 7.29
C THR A 278 7.26 -9.30 8.70
N MET A 279 8.58 -9.28 8.89
CA MET A 279 9.23 -9.11 10.21
C MET A 279 9.08 -7.69 10.76
N GLY A 280 9.35 -6.67 9.92
CA GLY A 280 9.18 -5.26 10.28
C GLY A 280 7.73 -4.80 10.18
N GLY A 281 6.94 -5.49 9.36
CA GLY A 281 5.56 -5.17 9.06
C GLY A 281 5.16 -5.47 7.62
N LEU A 282 4.08 -4.85 7.16
CA LEU A 282 3.66 -4.95 5.75
C LEU A 282 3.05 -3.64 5.24
N LEU A 283 3.15 -3.45 3.93
CA LEU A 283 2.48 -2.43 3.14
C LEU A 283 1.41 -3.10 2.28
N LYS A 284 0.15 -2.69 2.42
CA LYS A 284 -0.96 -3.25 1.66
C LYS A 284 -1.65 -2.16 0.85
N TYR A 285 -1.67 -2.33 -0.45
CA TYR A 285 -2.47 -1.54 -1.39
C TYR A 285 -3.86 -2.16 -1.47
N VAL A 286 -4.87 -1.47 -1.01
CA VAL A 286 -6.27 -1.89 -1.11
C VAL A 286 -6.88 -1.21 -2.32
N THR A 287 -7.35 -2.00 -3.28
CA THR A 287 -7.87 -1.47 -4.54
C THR A 287 -9.37 -1.19 -4.45
N GLN A 288 -9.83 -0.15 -5.17
CA GLN A 288 -11.27 0.12 -5.31
C GLN A 288 -11.97 -1.06 -5.99
N GLN A 289 -13.07 -1.51 -5.39
CA GLN A 289 -13.89 -2.60 -5.93
C GLN A 289 -14.91 -2.08 -6.95
N PRO A 290 -15.38 -2.92 -7.89
CA PRO A 290 -16.49 -2.59 -8.77
C PRO A 290 -17.77 -2.30 -7.98
N VAL A 291 -18.47 -1.23 -8.34
CA VAL A 291 -19.76 -0.84 -7.78
C VAL A 291 -20.87 -1.35 -8.68
N THR A 292 -21.80 -2.14 -8.12
CA THR A 292 -22.86 -2.81 -8.89
C THR A 292 -24.09 -1.94 -9.15
N THR A 293 -24.14 -0.72 -8.61
CA THR A 293 -25.30 0.18 -8.68
C THR A 293 -25.11 1.32 -9.67
N ASP A 294 -23.87 1.85 -9.82
CA ASP A 294 -23.65 3.13 -10.47
C ASP A 294 -22.59 3.04 -11.57
N VAL A 295 -22.85 3.74 -12.68
CA VAL A 295 -21.83 4.00 -13.70
C VAL A 295 -20.98 5.18 -13.22
N SER A 296 -19.67 5.05 -13.27
CA SER A 296 -18.79 6.18 -12.97
C SER A 296 -17.57 6.20 -13.90
N LEU A 297 -17.07 7.39 -14.16
CA LEU A 297 -15.87 7.67 -14.93
C LEU A 297 -15.04 8.68 -14.15
N ALA A 298 -13.75 8.41 -13.98
CA ALA A 298 -12.83 9.39 -13.42
C ALA A 298 -11.62 9.58 -14.33
N LEU A 299 -11.17 10.82 -14.43
CA LEU A 299 -10.01 11.24 -15.21
C LEU A 299 -9.05 12.02 -14.32
N GLN A 300 -7.77 11.77 -14.51
CA GLN A 300 -6.70 12.56 -13.88
C GLN A 300 -5.62 12.86 -14.90
N SER A 301 -5.06 14.06 -14.84
CA SER A 301 -3.88 14.43 -15.61
C SER A 301 -3.00 15.38 -14.83
N GLY A 302 -1.69 15.33 -15.08
CA GLY A 302 -0.73 16.20 -14.40
C GLY A 302 0.46 16.51 -15.28
N VAL A 303 1.04 17.69 -15.06
CA VAL A 303 2.29 18.14 -15.66
C VAL A 303 3.12 18.85 -14.61
N SER A 304 4.42 18.58 -14.58
CA SER A 304 5.34 19.27 -13.67
C SER A 304 6.74 19.40 -14.26
N SER A 305 7.49 20.35 -13.75
CA SER A 305 8.89 20.61 -14.13
C SER A 305 9.78 20.48 -12.90
N THR A 306 10.81 19.66 -13.02
CA THR A 306 11.85 19.49 -12.00
C THR A 306 12.99 20.45 -12.25
N ASN A 307 13.47 21.15 -11.21
CA ASN A 307 14.62 22.06 -11.31
C ASN A 307 15.85 21.30 -11.78
N ASP A 308 16.57 21.86 -12.77
CA ASP A 308 17.72 21.22 -13.43
C ASP A 308 17.42 19.81 -14.00
N GLY A 309 16.14 19.48 -14.21
CA GLY A 309 15.66 18.20 -14.71
C GLY A 309 14.73 18.34 -15.90
N GLY A 310 14.05 17.22 -16.21
CA GLY A 310 13.11 17.14 -17.32
C GLY A 310 11.68 17.49 -16.94
N LEU A 311 10.80 17.47 -17.94
CA LEU A 311 9.36 17.61 -17.80
C LEU A 311 8.74 16.26 -17.40
N ASN A 312 7.90 16.30 -16.37
CA ASN A 312 7.13 15.14 -15.92
C ASN A 312 5.66 15.30 -16.35
N TYR A 313 4.99 14.21 -16.68
CA TYR A 313 3.57 14.21 -16.96
C TYR A 313 2.94 12.87 -16.66
N ASN A 314 1.69 12.89 -16.23
CA ASN A 314 0.91 11.71 -15.93
C ASN A 314 -0.52 11.85 -16.45
N GLY A 315 -1.18 10.71 -16.62
CA GLY A 315 -2.58 10.65 -16.94
C GLY A 315 -3.17 9.32 -16.53
N ALA A 316 -4.41 9.34 -16.10
CA ALA A 316 -5.11 8.14 -15.67
C ALA A 316 -6.62 8.23 -15.95
N ILE A 317 -7.24 7.08 -16.17
CA ILE A 317 -8.66 6.92 -16.41
C ILE A 317 -9.20 5.72 -15.62
N VAL A 318 -10.36 5.88 -15.01
CA VAL A 318 -11.14 4.80 -14.39
C VAL A 318 -12.55 4.80 -14.97
N ALA A 319 -13.07 3.63 -15.24
CA ALA A 319 -14.47 3.43 -15.57
C ALA A 319 -15.05 2.28 -14.72
N ASN A 320 -16.24 2.48 -14.18
CA ASN A 320 -17.04 1.48 -13.49
C ASN A 320 -18.39 1.32 -14.20
N VAL A 321 -18.74 0.09 -14.54
CA VAL A 321 -19.97 -0.21 -15.27
C VAL A 321 -20.70 -1.38 -14.60
N PRO A 322 -21.88 -1.17 -14.01
CA PRO A 322 -22.75 -2.25 -13.61
C PRO A 322 -23.22 -3.04 -14.85
N ILE A 323 -23.01 -4.35 -14.87
CA ILE A 323 -23.53 -5.24 -15.91
C ILE A 323 -24.95 -5.69 -15.54
N VAL A 324 -25.13 -6.08 -14.28
CA VAL A 324 -26.40 -6.41 -13.68
C VAL A 324 -26.48 -5.68 -12.34
N THR A 325 -27.40 -4.76 -12.21
CA THR A 325 -27.56 -3.94 -11.00
C THR A 325 -27.70 -4.81 -9.75
N GLY A 326 -26.89 -4.54 -8.75
CA GLY A 326 -26.82 -5.30 -7.49
C GLY A 326 -26.07 -6.65 -7.56
N GLN A 327 -25.78 -7.18 -8.77
CA GLN A 327 -25.21 -8.52 -8.92
C GLN A 327 -23.87 -8.57 -9.63
N ALA A 328 -23.65 -7.74 -10.66
CA ALA A 328 -22.42 -7.81 -11.43
C ALA A 328 -21.95 -6.43 -11.89
N ALA A 329 -20.66 -6.17 -11.77
CA ALA A 329 -20.03 -4.96 -12.29
C ALA A 329 -18.60 -5.21 -12.76
N VAL A 330 -18.18 -4.38 -13.70
CA VAL A 330 -16.77 -4.31 -14.16
C VAL A 330 -16.23 -2.93 -13.80
N ARG A 331 -15.01 -2.92 -13.24
CA ARG A 331 -14.21 -1.72 -13.06
C ARG A 331 -12.90 -1.87 -13.80
N THR A 332 -12.53 -0.86 -14.57
CA THR A 332 -11.26 -0.84 -15.28
C THR A 332 -10.54 0.47 -15.04
N SER A 333 -9.24 0.39 -14.92
CA SER A 333 -8.39 1.58 -14.81
C SER A 333 -7.14 1.43 -15.69
N ALA A 334 -6.63 2.56 -16.19
CA ALA A 334 -5.36 2.62 -16.89
C ALA A 334 -4.65 3.92 -16.54
N PHE A 335 -3.33 3.86 -16.45
CA PHE A 335 -2.50 5.02 -16.18
C PHE A 335 -1.20 5.01 -16.97
N TYR A 336 -0.65 6.19 -17.15
CA TYR A 336 0.69 6.43 -17.65
C TYR A 336 1.34 7.55 -16.86
N SER A 337 2.60 7.37 -16.49
CA SER A 337 3.40 8.38 -15.80
C SER A 337 4.81 8.42 -16.39
N ARG A 338 5.29 9.62 -16.67
CA ARG A 338 6.67 9.89 -17.05
C ARG A 338 7.33 10.80 -16.05
N ASP A 339 8.46 10.38 -15.53
CA ASP A 339 9.41 11.21 -14.81
C ASP A 339 10.52 11.65 -15.77
N GLY A 340 10.75 12.94 -15.91
CA GLY A 340 11.70 13.50 -16.86
C GLY A 340 13.17 13.28 -16.48
N GLY A 341 13.44 12.85 -15.23
CA GLY A 341 14.78 12.67 -14.70
C GLY A 341 15.49 13.98 -14.35
N TYR A 342 16.61 13.89 -13.64
CA TYR A 342 17.39 15.04 -13.17
C TYR A 342 18.89 14.73 -12.93
N VAL A 343 19.32 13.48 -13.09
CA VAL A 343 20.73 13.09 -12.92
C VAL A 343 21.42 13.04 -14.29
N ASN A 344 22.62 13.59 -14.37
CA ASN A 344 23.42 13.58 -15.58
C ASN A 344 24.57 12.58 -15.47
N ASN A 345 24.91 11.91 -16.56
CA ASN A 345 26.11 11.08 -16.66
C ASN A 345 27.15 11.79 -17.50
N ASP A 346 28.13 12.39 -16.84
CA ASP A 346 29.14 13.22 -17.51
C ASP A 346 30.12 12.39 -18.32
N THR A 347 30.38 11.12 -17.92
CA THR A 347 31.28 10.22 -18.70
C THR A 347 30.70 9.88 -20.08
N LEU A 348 29.39 9.74 -20.16
CA LEU A 348 28.68 9.42 -21.41
C LEU A 348 28.13 10.66 -22.11
N GLY A 349 28.21 11.86 -21.50
CA GLY A 349 27.60 13.09 -22.00
C GLY A 349 26.07 13.04 -22.05
N LEU A 350 25.44 12.21 -21.21
CA LEU A 350 24.00 12.01 -21.18
C LEU A 350 23.36 12.86 -20.08
N ARG A 351 22.20 13.45 -20.37
CA ARG A 351 21.39 14.21 -19.40
C ARG A 351 20.16 13.43 -18.97
N ASN A 352 19.75 13.69 -17.71
CA ASN A 352 18.51 13.15 -17.15
C ASN A 352 18.43 11.61 -17.25
N VAL A 353 19.54 10.93 -16.95
CA VAL A 353 19.67 9.47 -17.14
C VAL A 353 18.72 8.65 -16.26
N ASN A 354 18.20 9.21 -15.17
CA ASN A 354 17.21 8.56 -14.32
C ASN A 354 15.75 8.78 -14.78
N ARG A 355 15.55 9.21 -16.03
CA ARG A 355 14.22 9.31 -16.64
C ARG A 355 13.51 7.95 -16.64
N SER A 356 12.20 7.96 -16.33
CA SER A 356 11.40 6.74 -16.32
C SER A 356 10.02 6.93 -16.97
N ASP A 357 9.52 5.85 -17.55
CA ASP A 357 8.16 5.70 -18.07
C ASP A 357 7.50 4.52 -17.36
N VAL A 358 6.35 4.75 -16.72
CA VAL A 358 5.56 3.74 -16.02
C VAL A 358 4.15 3.75 -16.58
N TYR A 359 3.65 2.59 -16.97
CA TYR A 359 2.25 2.46 -17.35
C TYR A 359 1.65 1.16 -16.82
N GLY A 360 0.37 1.19 -16.59
CA GLY A 360 -0.34 0.02 -16.10
C GLY A 360 -1.83 0.10 -16.35
N SER A 361 -2.47 -1.05 -16.16
CA SER A 361 -3.92 -1.15 -16.21
C SER A 361 -4.41 -2.25 -15.27
N ARG A 362 -5.65 -2.10 -14.82
CA ARG A 362 -6.36 -3.08 -14.01
C ARG A 362 -7.75 -3.33 -14.62
N LEU A 363 -8.15 -4.59 -14.57
CA LEU A 363 -9.50 -5.03 -14.87
C LEU A 363 -10.03 -5.81 -13.69
N ASP A 364 -11.18 -5.45 -13.18
CA ASP A 364 -11.80 -6.05 -12.01
C ASP A 364 -13.26 -6.39 -12.32
N LEU A 365 -13.64 -7.65 -12.13
CA LEU A 365 -14.99 -8.16 -12.31
C LEU A 365 -15.52 -8.63 -10.95
N LEU A 366 -16.62 -8.05 -10.50
CA LEU A 366 -17.34 -8.44 -9.30
C LEU A 366 -18.65 -9.13 -9.69
N LEU A 367 -18.88 -10.30 -9.11
CA LEU A 367 -20.09 -11.10 -9.30
C LEU A 367 -20.68 -11.45 -7.94
N LYS A 368 -21.99 -11.22 -7.77
CA LYS A 368 -22.80 -11.62 -6.61
C LYS A 368 -23.98 -12.45 -7.10
N PRO A 369 -23.74 -13.72 -7.51
CA PRO A 369 -24.80 -14.58 -8.05
C PRO A 369 -25.85 -14.96 -7.00
N LEU A 370 -25.45 -14.93 -5.72
CA LEU A 370 -26.29 -15.13 -4.55
C LEU A 370 -25.91 -14.10 -3.48
N ASP A 371 -26.82 -13.75 -2.58
CA ASP A 371 -26.53 -12.83 -1.46
C ASP A 371 -25.37 -13.33 -0.58
N ALA A 372 -25.24 -14.66 -0.46
CA ALA A 372 -24.19 -15.30 0.32
C ALA A 372 -22.87 -15.48 -0.44
N LEU A 373 -22.83 -15.29 -1.77
CA LEU A 373 -21.66 -15.59 -2.60
C LEU A 373 -21.18 -14.36 -3.35
N THR A 374 -19.93 -13.96 -3.10
CA THR A 374 -19.23 -12.92 -3.85
C THR A 374 -18.02 -13.54 -4.53
N ILE A 375 -17.85 -13.27 -5.82
CA ILE A 375 -16.70 -13.69 -6.62
C ILE A 375 -16.10 -12.42 -7.22
N ARG A 376 -14.79 -12.23 -7.02
CA ARG A 376 -14.04 -11.13 -7.60
C ARG A 376 -12.88 -11.69 -8.42
N LEU A 377 -12.80 -11.29 -9.69
CA LEU A 377 -11.69 -11.63 -10.59
C LEU A 377 -10.93 -10.36 -10.92
N ASN A 378 -9.65 -10.35 -10.62
CA ASN A 378 -8.80 -9.18 -10.84
C ASN A 378 -7.63 -9.52 -11.75
N GLY A 379 -7.36 -8.65 -12.73
CA GLY A 379 -6.18 -8.67 -13.59
C GLY A 379 -5.45 -7.34 -13.48
N TYR A 380 -4.16 -7.37 -13.21
CA TYR A 380 -3.30 -6.20 -13.10
C TYR A 380 -2.04 -6.38 -13.95
N LEU A 381 -1.68 -5.33 -14.69
CA LEU A 381 -0.42 -5.26 -15.44
C LEU A 381 0.25 -3.91 -15.18
N GLN A 382 1.59 -3.94 -15.08
CA GLN A 382 2.42 -2.74 -14.99
C GLN A 382 3.74 -2.98 -15.70
N ASP A 383 4.20 -2.00 -16.46
CA ASP A 383 5.51 -1.98 -17.10
C ASP A 383 6.25 -0.70 -16.67
N ILE A 384 7.52 -0.87 -16.29
CA ILE A 384 8.42 0.21 -15.88
C ILE A 384 9.63 0.19 -16.80
N TYR A 385 9.98 1.35 -17.33
CA TYR A 385 11.21 1.58 -18.10
C TYR A 385 11.96 2.74 -17.50
N ARG A 386 13.25 2.58 -17.25
CA ARG A 386 14.13 3.63 -16.74
C ARG A 386 15.45 3.60 -17.49
N ASP A 387 16.00 4.76 -17.85
CA ASP A 387 17.21 4.85 -18.66
C ASP A 387 18.50 4.64 -17.84
N GLY A 388 18.51 4.99 -16.54
CA GLY A 388 19.65 4.83 -15.63
C GLY A 388 19.24 5.01 -14.18
N THR A 389 20.21 5.02 -13.26
CA THR A 389 19.98 5.16 -11.82
C THR A 389 19.84 6.63 -11.39
N ALA A 390 19.14 6.84 -10.25
CA ALA A 390 18.98 8.16 -9.62
C ALA A 390 20.16 8.50 -8.67
N ALA A 391 21.26 7.78 -8.77
CA ALA A 391 22.43 7.96 -7.91
C ALA A 391 23.37 9.07 -8.44
N VAL A 392 23.93 9.82 -7.53
CA VAL A 392 24.94 10.87 -7.75
C VAL A 392 26.21 10.44 -7.01
N ASP A 393 27.39 10.72 -7.60
CA ASP A 393 28.64 10.31 -7.00
C ASP A 393 29.15 11.31 -5.97
N TYR A 394 29.41 10.83 -4.76
CA TYR A 394 29.94 11.58 -3.62
C TYR A 394 31.28 11.00 -3.17
N THR A 395 32.17 11.85 -2.67
CA THR A 395 33.33 11.42 -1.89
C THR A 395 32.86 10.86 -0.56
N LEU A 396 33.64 9.98 0.07
CA LEU A 396 33.32 9.44 1.42
C LEU A 396 33.23 10.55 2.49
N THR A 397 33.73 11.75 2.21
CA THR A 397 33.62 12.93 3.09
C THR A 397 32.34 13.75 2.88
N GLY A 398 31.42 13.28 2.01
CA GLY A 398 30.09 13.88 1.83
C GLY A 398 30.05 15.03 0.82
N ARG A 399 31.04 15.17 -0.06
CA ARG A 399 31.07 16.19 -1.13
C ARG A 399 30.71 15.55 -2.47
N PRO A 400 29.89 16.19 -3.31
CA PRO A 400 29.70 15.76 -4.68
C PRO A 400 31.05 15.71 -5.42
N VAL A 401 31.29 14.69 -6.26
CA VAL A 401 32.54 14.53 -7.00
C VAL A 401 32.71 15.64 -8.05
N ALA A 402 31.65 15.97 -8.80
CA ALA A 402 31.69 17.03 -9.80
C ALA A 402 30.43 17.89 -9.92
N GLY A 403 29.39 17.57 -9.18
CA GLY A 403 28.15 18.32 -9.20
C GLY A 403 27.05 17.62 -8.44
N GLU A 404 26.09 18.37 -7.92
CA GLU A 404 25.02 17.85 -7.08
C GLU A 404 24.05 16.90 -7.81
N LEU A 405 24.12 16.82 -9.15
CA LEU A 405 23.28 16.01 -10.02
C LEU A 405 24.09 15.18 -11.03
N ALA A 406 25.37 14.94 -10.76
CA ALA A 406 26.29 14.28 -11.70
C ALA A 406 26.70 12.89 -11.22
N GLN A 407 26.81 11.95 -12.16
CA GLN A 407 27.42 10.62 -11.97
C GLN A 407 28.43 10.34 -13.08
N TYR A 408 29.37 9.42 -12.79
CA TYR A 408 30.47 9.02 -13.68
C TYR A 408 30.41 7.52 -13.97
N ARG A 409 29.43 7.10 -14.76
CA ARG A 409 29.28 5.70 -15.16
C ARG A 409 29.82 5.51 -16.57
N PRO A 410 30.87 4.66 -16.76
CA PRO A 410 31.32 4.27 -18.09
C PRO A 410 30.26 3.59 -18.95
N LEU A 411 29.28 2.93 -18.30
CA LEU A 411 28.18 2.21 -18.95
C LEU A 411 26.82 2.78 -18.52
N ALA A 412 25.83 2.70 -19.37
CA ALA A 412 24.44 3.04 -19.03
C ALA A 412 23.81 1.93 -18.19
N GLU A 413 22.95 2.31 -17.23
CA GLU A 413 22.31 1.38 -16.27
C GLU A 413 20.78 1.29 -16.49
N PRO A 414 20.30 0.80 -17.66
CA PRO A 414 18.88 0.71 -17.93
C PRO A 414 18.18 -0.32 -17.02
N PHE A 415 16.94 -0.02 -16.69
CA PHE A 415 16.05 -0.90 -15.93
C PHE A 415 14.73 -1.07 -16.65
N ASN A 416 14.27 -2.32 -16.80
CA ASN A 416 12.97 -2.64 -17.33
C ASN A 416 12.31 -3.69 -16.46
N GLN A 417 11.06 -3.46 -16.08
CA GLN A 417 10.26 -4.44 -15.32
C GLN A 417 8.88 -4.60 -15.96
N GLN A 418 8.46 -5.83 -16.11
CA GLN A 418 7.11 -6.20 -16.50
C GLN A 418 6.47 -7.00 -15.38
N PHE A 419 5.38 -6.53 -14.84
CA PHE A 419 4.61 -7.20 -13.79
C PHE A 419 3.20 -7.54 -14.30
N ARG A 420 2.78 -8.77 -14.06
CA ARG A 420 1.46 -9.29 -14.41
C ARG A 420 0.92 -10.07 -13.22
N LEU A 421 -0.32 -9.78 -12.83
CA LEU A 421 -1.03 -10.46 -11.76
C LEU A 421 -2.44 -10.78 -12.22
N VAL A 422 -2.88 -12.01 -11.95
CA VAL A 422 -4.29 -12.38 -11.98
C VAL A 422 -4.67 -13.00 -10.66
N SER A 423 -5.84 -12.67 -10.14
CA SER A 423 -6.35 -13.25 -8.90
C SER A 423 -7.85 -13.49 -8.94
N ALA A 424 -8.28 -14.48 -8.19
CA ALA A 424 -9.67 -14.80 -7.95
C ALA A 424 -9.91 -14.86 -6.44
N THR A 425 -10.84 -14.08 -5.94
CA THR A 425 -11.31 -14.12 -4.56
C THR A 425 -12.75 -14.60 -4.54
N VAL A 426 -13.03 -15.61 -3.74
CA VAL A 426 -14.37 -16.17 -3.54
C VAL A 426 -14.70 -16.08 -2.06
N ASP A 427 -15.74 -15.34 -1.74
CA ASP A 427 -16.27 -15.20 -0.39
C ASP A 427 -17.64 -15.83 -0.32
N TYR A 428 -17.82 -16.76 0.64
CA TYR A 428 -19.10 -17.39 0.91
C TYR A 428 -19.51 -17.23 2.38
N ASN A 429 -20.68 -16.66 2.59
CA ASN A 429 -21.23 -16.40 3.91
C ASN A 429 -22.20 -17.51 4.33
N PHE A 430 -21.83 -18.30 5.34
CA PHE A 430 -22.67 -19.34 5.94
C PHE A 430 -23.61 -18.80 7.04
N GLY A 431 -23.56 -17.50 7.34
CA GLY A 431 -24.28 -16.88 8.47
C GLY A 431 -23.51 -16.95 9.78
N PHE A 432 -23.04 -18.12 10.20
CA PHE A 432 -22.23 -18.28 11.41
C PHE A 432 -20.73 -18.11 11.16
N ALA A 433 -20.31 -18.29 9.92
CA ALA A 433 -18.92 -18.16 9.49
C ALA A 433 -18.84 -17.72 8.03
N ALA A 434 -17.70 -17.13 7.63
CA ALA A 434 -17.37 -16.80 6.25
C ALA A 434 -16.18 -17.65 5.79
N LEU A 435 -16.27 -18.18 4.58
CA LEU A 435 -15.18 -18.81 3.85
C LEU A 435 -14.65 -17.81 2.81
N THR A 436 -13.36 -17.54 2.85
CA THR A 436 -12.65 -16.76 1.82
C THR A 436 -11.61 -17.65 1.16
N SER A 437 -11.61 -17.73 -0.17
CA SER A 437 -10.60 -18.43 -0.96
C SER A 437 -9.96 -17.46 -1.93
N ILE A 438 -8.62 -17.34 -1.92
CA ILE A 438 -7.86 -16.44 -2.75
C ILE A 438 -6.84 -17.24 -3.53
N THR A 439 -6.97 -17.25 -4.84
CA THR A 439 -6.02 -17.88 -5.77
C THR A 439 -5.37 -16.78 -6.60
N SER A 440 -4.06 -16.77 -6.71
CA SER A 440 -3.37 -15.80 -7.55
C SER A 440 -2.19 -16.40 -8.31
N TYR A 441 -1.95 -15.84 -9.49
CA TYR A 441 -0.76 -16.13 -10.27
C TYR A 441 -0.13 -14.81 -10.70
N GLN A 442 1.18 -14.68 -10.43
CA GLN A 442 1.96 -13.52 -10.84
C GLN A 442 3.18 -13.92 -11.64
N ALA A 443 3.52 -13.10 -12.63
CA ALA A 443 4.71 -13.23 -13.44
C ALA A 443 5.44 -11.88 -13.48
N THR A 444 6.73 -11.89 -13.12
CA THR A 444 7.60 -10.72 -13.17
C THR A 444 8.79 -11.04 -14.07
N ARG A 445 9.11 -10.08 -14.92
CA ARG A 445 10.33 -10.12 -15.76
C ARG A 445 11.05 -8.80 -15.58
N THR A 446 12.30 -8.87 -15.12
CA THR A 446 13.10 -7.68 -14.85
C THR A 446 14.43 -7.79 -15.58
N LEU A 447 14.84 -6.70 -16.21
CA LEU A 447 16.20 -6.49 -16.70
C LEU A 447 16.80 -5.36 -15.85
N LEU A 448 17.88 -5.67 -15.15
CA LEU A 448 18.71 -4.70 -14.46
C LEU A 448 20.08 -4.67 -15.17
N PHE A 449 20.69 -3.53 -15.19
CA PHE A 449 22.07 -3.39 -15.64
C PHE A 449 22.85 -2.60 -14.58
N HIS A 450 23.93 -3.16 -14.10
CA HIS A 450 24.84 -2.52 -13.16
C HIS A 450 26.16 -2.21 -13.82
N ASP A 451 26.63 -0.99 -13.69
CA ASP A 451 27.99 -0.59 -14.05
C ASP A 451 28.94 -0.94 -12.88
N LEU A 452 29.68 -2.02 -13.03
CA LEU A 452 30.66 -2.51 -12.06
C LEU A 452 32.06 -1.94 -12.27
N SER A 453 32.23 -1.06 -13.26
CA SER A 453 33.56 -0.59 -13.69
C SER A 453 34.37 -0.03 -12.53
N GLY A 454 33.73 0.74 -11.63
CA GLY A 454 34.42 1.38 -10.50
C GLY A 454 35.10 0.39 -9.54
N SER A 455 34.49 -0.75 -9.29
CA SER A 455 35.00 -1.77 -8.35
C SER A 455 35.71 -2.93 -9.04
N TYR A 456 35.20 -3.39 -10.19
CA TYR A 456 35.70 -4.61 -10.83
C TYR A 456 36.86 -4.35 -11.77
N VAL A 457 36.99 -3.22 -12.46
CA VAL A 457 38.18 -2.96 -13.28
C VAL A 457 39.46 -3.05 -12.46
N PRO A 458 39.62 -2.35 -11.31
CA PRO A 458 40.80 -2.50 -10.48
C PRO A 458 41.01 -3.92 -9.94
N LEU A 459 39.92 -4.64 -9.63
CA LEU A 459 39.99 -6.00 -9.13
C LEU A 459 40.48 -6.98 -10.21
N LEU A 460 40.00 -6.88 -11.44
CA LEU A 460 40.41 -7.71 -12.55
C LEU A 460 41.88 -7.48 -12.94
N GLU A 461 42.33 -6.22 -12.90
CA GLU A 461 43.74 -5.87 -13.10
C GLU A 461 44.64 -6.47 -11.98
N LEU A 462 44.22 -6.40 -10.73
CA LEU A 462 44.93 -6.95 -9.58
C LEU A 462 45.13 -8.47 -9.74
N TYR A 463 44.13 -9.18 -10.24
CA TYR A 463 44.21 -10.63 -10.47
C TYR A 463 44.80 -11.03 -11.84
N GLY A 464 45.26 -10.07 -12.65
CA GLY A 464 45.95 -10.33 -13.91
C GLY A 464 45.03 -10.69 -15.09
N PHE A 465 43.70 -10.42 -14.98
CA PHE A 465 42.76 -10.72 -16.06
C PHE A 465 42.77 -9.68 -17.19
N GLY A 466 43.59 -8.63 -17.09
CA GLY A 466 43.72 -7.58 -18.11
C GLY A 466 43.08 -6.24 -17.70
N THR A 467 43.25 -5.26 -18.58
CA THR A 467 42.76 -3.90 -18.38
C THR A 467 41.52 -3.71 -19.21
N TYR A 468 40.45 -3.26 -18.55
CA TYR A 468 39.14 -2.96 -19.18
C TYR A 468 38.78 -1.49 -19.02
N ALA A 469 38.08 -0.93 -20.02
CA ALA A 469 37.49 0.40 -19.93
C ALA A 469 36.11 0.40 -19.25
N GLY A 470 35.49 -0.77 -19.13
CA GLY A 470 34.20 -0.94 -18.47
C GLY A 470 33.85 -2.39 -18.22
N VAL A 471 33.16 -2.65 -17.13
CA VAL A 471 32.60 -3.95 -16.74
C VAL A 471 31.14 -3.73 -16.38
N GLY A 472 30.23 -4.26 -17.20
CA GLY A 472 28.80 -4.24 -16.97
C GLY A 472 28.29 -5.59 -16.46
N LEU A 473 27.18 -5.57 -15.73
CA LEU A 473 26.46 -6.76 -15.30
C LEU A 473 24.98 -6.64 -15.67
N PRO A 474 24.59 -7.04 -16.90
CA PRO A 474 23.20 -7.26 -17.20
C PRO A 474 22.65 -8.47 -16.45
N GLU A 475 21.54 -8.30 -15.79
CA GLU A 475 20.81 -9.31 -15.03
C GLU A 475 19.41 -9.47 -15.59
N LYS A 476 19.05 -10.68 -16.01
CA LYS A 476 17.72 -11.03 -16.51
C LYS A 476 17.02 -11.91 -15.49
N LEU A 477 16.10 -11.30 -14.76
CA LEU A 477 15.34 -11.96 -13.71
C LEU A 477 13.94 -12.31 -14.21
N ARG A 478 13.52 -13.56 -13.98
CA ARG A 478 12.17 -14.06 -14.24
C ARG A 478 11.65 -14.72 -12.99
N THR A 479 10.43 -14.37 -12.57
CA THR A 479 9.76 -14.98 -11.41
C THR A 479 8.32 -15.28 -11.78
N ASN A 480 7.88 -16.51 -11.51
CA ASN A 480 6.49 -16.94 -11.58
C ASN A 480 6.09 -17.44 -10.20
N LYS A 481 4.96 -17.00 -9.70
CA LYS A 481 4.47 -17.36 -8.36
C LYS A 481 2.98 -17.68 -8.40
N LEU A 482 2.62 -18.86 -7.92
CA LEU A 482 1.25 -19.28 -7.64
C LEU A 482 1.03 -19.18 -6.14
N THR A 483 -0.10 -18.60 -5.72
CA THR A 483 -0.46 -18.52 -4.31
C THR A 483 -1.92 -18.93 -4.13
N GLN A 484 -2.18 -19.73 -3.10
CA GLN A 484 -3.51 -20.12 -2.66
C GLN A 484 -3.63 -19.88 -1.17
N GLU A 485 -4.66 -19.14 -0.76
CA GLU A 485 -5.03 -18.99 0.64
C GLU A 485 -6.51 -19.34 0.80
N VAL A 486 -6.84 -20.11 1.84
CA VAL A 486 -8.22 -20.42 2.23
C VAL A 486 -8.37 -20.07 3.70
N ARG A 487 -9.39 -19.27 4.02
CA ARG A 487 -9.70 -18.83 5.39
C ARG A 487 -11.14 -19.16 5.72
N PHE A 488 -11.36 -19.60 6.96
CA PHE A 488 -12.67 -19.80 7.53
C PHE A 488 -12.73 -19.02 8.85
N ALA A 489 -13.60 -18.03 8.92
CA ALA A 489 -13.67 -17.10 10.04
C ALA A 489 -15.08 -17.03 10.61
N SER A 490 -15.19 -17.06 11.95
CA SER A 490 -16.47 -16.87 12.63
C SER A 490 -17.06 -15.50 12.31
N GLN A 491 -18.40 -15.45 12.23
CA GLN A 491 -19.19 -14.23 12.10
C GLN A 491 -20.04 -14.00 13.36
N GLY A 492 -20.46 -12.72 13.54
CA GLY A 492 -21.30 -12.33 14.67
C GLY A 492 -20.52 -11.75 15.84
N SER A 493 -21.25 -11.30 16.86
CA SER A 493 -20.74 -10.58 18.04
C SER A 493 -20.54 -11.49 19.27
N GLY A 494 -20.45 -12.81 19.07
CA GLY A 494 -20.24 -13.78 20.17
C GLY A 494 -18.94 -13.54 20.94
N PRO A 495 -18.84 -14.03 22.18
CA PRO A 495 -17.65 -13.83 23.02
C PRO A 495 -16.42 -14.57 22.48
N LEU A 496 -16.61 -15.57 21.62
CA LEU A 496 -15.54 -16.34 21.01
C LEU A 496 -15.54 -16.09 19.50
N GLN A 497 -14.45 -15.52 19.00
CA GLN A 497 -14.20 -15.34 17.58
C GLN A 497 -12.96 -16.14 17.19
N TRP A 498 -13.01 -16.75 16.02
CA TRP A 498 -11.92 -17.59 15.54
C TRP A 498 -11.72 -17.41 14.03
N LEU A 499 -10.49 -17.61 13.59
CA LEU A 499 -10.08 -17.64 12.21
C LEU A 499 -9.13 -18.82 12.03
N LEU A 500 -9.42 -19.67 11.05
CA LEU A 500 -8.58 -20.79 10.64
C LEU A 500 -8.18 -20.59 9.19
N GLY A 501 -6.94 -20.90 8.83
CA GLY A 501 -6.51 -20.73 7.45
C GLY A 501 -5.43 -21.72 7.03
N GLY A 502 -5.39 -21.97 5.72
CA GLY A 502 -4.34 -22.69 5.03
C GLY A 502 -3.75 -21.83 3.94
N TYR A 503 -2.45 -21.93 3.77
CA TYR A 503 -1.68 -21.15 2.79
C TYR A 503 -0.73 -22.06 2.02
N TYR A 504 -0.66 -21.86 0.71
CA TYR A 504 0.29 -22.50 -0.18
C TYR A 504 0.86 -21.47 -1.16
N THR A 505 2.15 -21.49 -1.34
CA THR A 505 2.79 -20.78 -2.46
C THR A 505 3.86 -21.63 -3.12
N HIS A 506 3.93 -21.54 -4.42
CA HIS A 506 5.01 -22.09 -5.24
C HIS A 506 5.57 -20.99 -6.12
N GLU A 507 6.87 -20.76 -5.99
CA GLU A 507 7.61 -19.75 -6.73
C GLU A 507 8.74 -20.42 -7.53
N SER A 508 8.87 -20.06 -8.79
CA SER A 508 9.97 -20.44 -9.68
C SER A 508 10.62 -19.18 -10.20
N SER A 509 11.90 -19.03 -9.92
CA SER A 509 12.70 -17.87 -10.33
C SER A 509 13.95 -18.30 -11.08
N GLN A 510 14.41 -17.48 -11.99
CA GLN A 510 15.67 -17.62 -12.69
C GLN A 510 16.34 -16.25 -12.79
N ASN A 511 17.62 -16.17 -12.40
CA ASN A 511 18.46 -15.00 -12.56
C ASN A 511 19.64 -15.37 -13.46
N ASP A 512 19.72 -14.75 -14.64
CA ASP A 512 20.78 -14.92 -15.62
C ASP A 512 21.65 -13.65 -15.61
N GLN A 513 22.97 -13.83 -15.38
CA GLN A 513 23.95 -12.77 -15.28
C GLN A 513 25.16 -13.09 -16.20
N VAL A 514 25.73 -12.07 -16.82
CA VAL A 514 26.90 -12.20 -17.66
C VAL A 514 27.72 -10.91 -17.56
N PHE A 515 29.05 -10.98 -17.55
CA PHE A 515 29.82 -9.74 -17.68
C PHE A 515 29.75 -9.21 -19.10
N ASP A 516 29.50 -7.92 -19.22
CA ASP A 516 29.59 -7.14 -20.45
C ASP A 516 30.88 -6.31 -20.36
N LEU A 517 31.90 -6.76 -21.09
CA LEU A 517 33.27 -6.25 -20.96
C LEU A 517 33.57 -5.29 -22.11
N LEU A 518 34.17 -4.14 -21.79
CA LEU A 518 34.75 -3.21 -22.77
C LEU A 518 36.28 -3.22 -22.67
N ASP A 519 36.95 -3.43 -23.80
CA ASP A 519 38.41 -3.31 -23.89
C ASP A 519 38.88 -1.84 -23.71
N ALA A 520 40.20 -1.63 -23.70
CA ALA A 520 40.78 -0.31 -23.55
C ALA A 520 40.35 0.69 -24.66
N ALA A 521 39.93 0.18 -25.83
CA ALA A 521 39.39 0.97 -26.93
C ALA A 521 37.85 1.17 -26.83
N ARG A 522 37.23 0.73 -25.72
CA ARG A 522 35.78 0.77 -25.46
C ARG A 522 34.97 -0.06 -26.46
N GLN A 523 35.58 -1.11 -27.02
CA GLN A 523 34.88 -2.07 -27.88
C GLN A 523 34.50 -3.30 -27.04
N PRO A 524 33.40 -4.01 -27.39
CA PRO A 524 33.03 -5.25 -26.73
C PRO A 524 34.20 -6.26 -26.73
N ALA A 525 34.58 -6.73 -25.55
CA ALA A 525 35.61 -7.75 -25.35
C ALA A 525 34.96 -9.13 -25.10
N PRO A 526 35.67 -10.23 -25.48
CA PRO A 526 35.22 -11.57 -25.14
C PRO A 526 35.04 -11.75 -23.63
N ASN A 527 33.98 -12.43 -23.20
CA ASN A 527 33.72 -12.74 -21.80
C ASN A 527 34.03 -14.22 -21.52
N ASP A 528 35.19 -14.47 -20.94
CA ASP A 528 35.64 -15.74 -20.38
C ASP A 528 35.69 -15.72 -18.84
N LEU A 529 35.21 -14.61 -18.24
CA LEU A 529 35.34 -14.38 -16.81
C LEU A 529 34.12 -14.85 -16.02
N PHE A 530 32.93 -14.46 -16.46
CA PHE A 530 31.71 -14.64 -15.65
C PHE A 530 30.46 -14.79 -16.51
N THR A 531 29.87 -15.96 -16.47
CA THR A 531 28.50 -16.25 -16.92
C THR A 531 27.83 -17.08 -15.85
N TYR A 532 26.65 -16.64 -15.39
CA TYR A 532 25.99 -17.22 -14.26
C TYR A 532 24.48 -17.32 -14.48
N SER A 533 23.91 -18.45 -14.16
CA SER A 533 22.46 -18.67 -14.18
C SER A 533 22.04 -19.42 -12.93
N THR A 534 20.97 -18.97 -12.29
CA THR A 534 20.48 -19.61 -11.08
C THR A 534 18.96 -19.84 -11.15
N PRO A 535 18.56 -21.04 -11.60
CA PRO A 535 17.18 -21.49 -11.35
C PRO A 535 16.98 -21.77 -9.88
N THR A 536 15.94 -21.20 -9.30
CA THR A 536 15.53 -21.37 -7.90
C THR A 536 14.06 -21.69 -7.79
N THR A 537 13.68 -22.44 -6.77
CA THR A 537 12.28 -22.61 -6.39
C THR A 537 12.12 -22.33 -4.89
N TYR A 538 11.01 -21.73 -4.53
CA TYR A 538 10.57 -21.56 -3.15
C TYR A 538 9.14 -22.11 -3.02
N GLU A 539 8.92 -22.94 -2.01
CA GLU A 539 7.62 -23.48 -1.70
C GLU A 539 7.33 -23.31 -0.21
N GLU A 540 6.17 -22.74 0.13
CA GLU A 540 5.68 -22.64 1.51
C GLU A 540 4.32 -23.31 1.62
N ARG A 541 4.17 -24.16 2.63
CA ARG A 541 2.91 -24.76 3.07
C ARG A 541 2.68 -24.39 4.51
N ALA A 542 1.56 -23.75 4.81
CA ALA A 542 1.31 -23.31 6.17
C ALA A 542 -0.16 -23.49 6.57
N GLY A 543 -0.33 -23.75 7.87
CA GLY A 543 -1.61 -23.67 8.55
C GLY A 543 -1.54 -22.61 9.64
N PHE A 544 -2.61 -21.85 9.82
CA PHE A 544 -2.67 -20.83 10.86
C PHE A 544 -4.05 -20.77 11.51
N ALA A 545 -4.05 -20.33 12.77
CA ALA A 545 -5.26 -20.12 13.54
C ALA A 545 -5.10 -18.86 14.40
N ASP A 546 -6.19 -18.13 14.58
CA ASP A 546 -6.32 -17.03 15.51
C ASP A 546 -7.62 -17.17 16.30
N LEU A 547 -7.55 -16.95 17.61
CA LEU A 547 -8.66 -17.06 18.54
C LEU A 547 -8.74 -15.81 19.38
N THR A 548 -9.90 -15.12 19.39
CA THR A 548 -10.19 -13.99 20.26
C THR A 548 -11.31 -14.37 21.23
N TYR A 549 -11.06 -14.18 22.52
CA TYR A 549 -12.04 -14.37 23.58
C TYR A 549 -12.34 -13.05 24.28
N ARG A 550 -13.62 -12.69 24.34
CA ARG A 550 -14.16 -11.47 24.96
C ARG A 550 -14.95 -11.82 26.21
N PRO A 551 -14.31 -11.95 27.39
CA PRO A 551 -15.01 -12.24 28.63
C PRO A 551 -15.94 -11.11 29.06
N THR A 552 -15.66 -9.86 28.64
CA THR A 552 -16.51 -8.69 28.87
C THR A 552 -16.58 -7.83 27.60
N THR A 553 -17.49 -6.87 27.57
CA THR A 553 -17.59 -5.90 26.46
C THR A 553 -16.38 -4.96 26.38
N ARG A 554 -15.59 -4.84 27.45
CA ARG A 554 -14.44 -3.94 27.56
C ARG A 554 -13.08 -4.62 27.46
N PHE A 555 -13.02 -5.93 27.61
CA PHE A 555 -11.75 -6.64 27.63
C PHE A 555 -11.78 -7.86 26.72
N ASP A 556 -10.76 -8.01 25.92
CA ASP A 556 -10.51 -9.20 25.14
C ASP A 556 -9.04 -9.59 25.13
N VAL A 557 -8.82 -10.88 24.88
CA VAL A 557 -7.53 -11.49 24.66
C VAL A 557 -7.57 -12.27 23.35
N SER A 558 -6.51 -12.17 22.57
CA SER A 558 -6.37 -12.99 21.38
C SER A 558 -5.02 -13.70 21.33
N GLY A 559 -5.01 -14.86 20.71
CA GLY A 559 -3.81 -15.64 20.46
C GLY A 559 -3.87 -16.30 19.10
N GLY A 560 -2.75 -16.24 18.38
CA GLY A 560 -2.63 -16.84 17.07
C GLY A 560 -1.35 -17.65 16.94
N ILE A 561 -1.39 -18.66 16.09
CA ILE A 561 -0.28 -19.54 15.75
C ILE A 561 -0.28 -19.83 14.25
N ARG A 562 0.90 -19.88 13.65
CA ARG A 562 1.14 -20.40 12.30
C ARG A 562 2.26 -21.43 12.36
N TYR A 563 2.06 -22.55 11.73
CA TYR A 563 3.09 -23.52 11.40
C TYR A 563 3.30 -23.48 9.89
N ALA A 564 4.54 -23.24 9.49
CA ALA A 564 4.96 -23.21 8.09
C ALA A 564 6.09 -24.21 7.85
N ARG A 565 6.08 -24.82 6.69
CA ARG A 565 7.21 -25.58 6.13
C ARG A 565 7.64 -24.88 4.85
N ASP A 566 8.87 -24.38 4.87
CA ASP A 566 9.53 -23.72 3.76
C ASP A 566 10.52 -24.70 3.11
N GLU A 567 10.55 -24.75 1.78
CA GLU A 567 11.51 -25.53 1.00
C GLU A 567 12.06 -24.64 -0.11
N GLN A 568 13.39 -24.57 -0.19
CA GLN A 568 14.10 -23.85 -1.25
C GLN A 568 15.01 -24.79 -2.00
N LYS A 569 15.02 -24.67 -3.35
CA LYS A 569 15.98 -25.35 -4.22
C LYS A 569 16.73 -24.31 -5.02
N TYR A 570 18.00 -24.54 -5.20
CA TYR A 570 18.92 -23.64 -5.86
C TYR A 570 19.90 -24.45 -6.69
N THR A 571 20.16 -24.02 -7.90
CA THR A 571 21.19 -24.59 -8.76
C THR A 571 22.05 -23.44 -9.26
N GLN A 572 23.38 -23.62 -9.15
CA GLN A 572 24.36 -22.68 -9.66
C GLN A 572 24.93 -23.24 -10.98
N ILE A 573 24.63 -22.58 -12.08
CA ILE A 573 25.17 -22.89 -13.40
C ILE A 573 26.09 -21.74 -13.78
N GLY A 574 27.39 -21.96 -13.65
CA GLY A 574 28.41 -20.94 -13.89
C GLY A 574 29.48 -21.43 -14.85
N SER A 575 30.04 -20.49 -15.61
CA SER A 575 31.22 -20.71 -16.44
C SER A 575 32.06 -19.43 -16.49
N GLY A 576 33.38 -19.59 -16.53
CA GLY A 576 34.39 -18.54 -16.56
C GLY A 576 35.37 -18.65 -15.40
N ALA A 577 36.35 -17.74 -15.40
CA ALA A 577 37.42 -17.77 -14.42
C ALA A 577 36.96 -17.45 -12.98
N LEU A 578 35.85 -16.73 -12.81
CA LEU A 578 35.37 -16.22 -11.52
C LEU A 578 34.19 -17.01 -10.94
N VAL A 579 33.57 -17.91 -11.69
CA VAL A 579 32.39 -18.66 -11.24
C VAL A 579 32.37 -20.05 -11.85
N GLY A 580 32.06 -21.05 -11.05
CA GLY A 580 31.85 -22.44 -11.48
C GLY A 580 30.41 -22.89 -11.33
N SER A 581 30.11 -24.04 -11.92
CA SER A 581 28.83 -24.72 -11.70
C SER A 581 28.89 -25.55 -10.43
N GLU A 582 27.81 -25.51 -9.64
CA GLU A 582 27.66 -26.27 -8.41
C GLU A 582 26.44 -27.20 -8.49
N PRO A 583 26.46 -28.38 -7.84
CA PRO A 583 25.30 -29.26 -7.79
C PRO A 583 24.09 -28.57 -7.18
N ALA A 584 22.92 -28.99 -7.61
CA ALA A 584 21.67 -28.52 -7.02
C ALA A 584 21.65 -28.76 -5.51
N ARG A 585 21.26 -27.74 -4.75
CA ARG A 585 21.14 -27.77 -3.30
C ARG A 585 19.70 -27.50 -2.89
N SER A 586 19.29 -28.06 -1.76
CA SER A 586 17.99 -27.77 -1.17
C SER A 586 18.16 -27.51 0.32
N ALA A 587 17.34 -26.62 0.83
CA ALA A 587 17.16 -26.40 2.26
C ALA A 587 15.67 -26.43 2.57
N ALA A 588 15.32 -27.05 3.69
CA ALA A 588 13.93 -27.09 4.16
C ALA A 588 13.93 -26.83 5.66
N GLU A 589 12.98 -26.03 6.11
CA GLU A 589 12.82 -25.74 7.53
C GLU A 589 11.35 -25.69 7.93
N ASN A 590 11.11 -25.94 9.22
CA ASN A 590 9.80 -25.78 9.82
C ASN A 590 9.84 -24.58 10.77
N VAL A 591 8.93 -23.67 10.61
CA VAL A 591 8.87 -22.44 11.40
C VAL A 591 7.53 -22.32 12.10
N VAL A 592 7.56 -21.95 13.38
CA VAL A 592 6.36 -21.60 14.14
C VAL A 592 6.41 -20.11 14.48
N THR A 593 5.38 -19.39 14.09
CA THR A 593 5.17 -18.02 14.53
C THR A 593 3.90 -17.92 15.37
N TYR A 594 3.93 -17.01 16.34
CA TYR A 594 2.81 -16.83 17.26
C TYR A 594 2.61 -15.37 17.61
N LEU A 595 1.40 -15.02 17.96
CA LEU A 595 1.01 -13.72 18.48
C LEU A 595 0.14 -13.89 19.74
N ALA A 596 0.18 -12.91 20.60
CA ALA A 596 -0.73 -12.78 21.74
C ALA A 596 -1.03 -11.30 21.96
N ASN A 597 -2.29 -10.96 22.11
CA ASN A 597 -2.74 -9.60 22.39
C ASN A 597 -3.67 -9.62 23.61
N ALA A 598 -3.63 -8.54 24.38
CA ALA A 598 -4.68 -8.20 25.34
C ALA A 598 -5.10 -6.76 25.08
N ARG A 599 -6.39 -6.51 25.03
CA ARG A 599 -6.98 -5.23 24.67
C ARG A 599 -8.02 -4.83 25.72
N TYR A 600 -8.01 -3.55 26.08
CA TYR A 600 -8.97 -2.97 27.01
C TYR A 600 -9.59 -1.71 26.40
N HIS A 601 -10.91 -1.73 26.23
CA HIS A 601 -11.72 -0.59 25.79
C HIS A 601 -12.12 0.22 27.02
N PHE A 602 -11.57 1.43 27.18
CA PHE A 602 -11.93 2.35 28.24
C PHE A 602 -13.37 2.87 28.01
N ASP A 603 -13.66 3.15 26.74
CA ASP A 603 -14.95 3.55 26.19
C ASP A 603 -15.01 3.20 24.68
N ASP A 604 -16.05 3.66 23.96
CA ASP A 604 -16.23 3.42 22.51
C ASP A 604 -15.21 4.17 21.64
N TYR A 605 -14.44 5.07 22.24
CA TYR A 605 -13.52 5.98 21.57
C TYR A 605 -12.07 5.81 22.02
N SER A 606 -11.79 4.94 22.98
CA SER A 606 -10.43 4.76 23.49
C SER A 606 -10.10 3.30 23.82
N THR A 607 -8.92 2.85 23.37
CA THR A 607 -8.46 1.47 23.50
C THR A 607 -6.98 1.43 23.86
N GLY A 608 -6.62 0.68 24.88
CA GLY A 608 -5.25 0.31 25.20
C GLY A 608 -4.99 -1.15 24.89
N TYR A 609 -3.78 -1.47 24.47
CA TYR A 609 -3.40 -2.86 24.18
C TYR A 609 -1.95 -3.16 24.52
N VAL A 610 -1.70 -4.44 24.78
CA VAL A 610 -0.37 -5.04 24.79
C VAL A 610 -0.31 -6.14 23.75
N ARG A 611 0.80 -6.24 23.03
CA ARG A 611 0.99 -7.19 21.94
C ARG A 611 2.35 -7.85 22.04
N PHE A 612 2.38 -9.15 21.87
CA PHE A 612 3.56 -9.94 21.57
C PHE A 612 3.38 -10.60 20.20
N ALA A 613 4.37 -10.48 19.33
CA ALA A 613 4.30 -11.08 17.99
C ALA A 613 5.68 -11.50 17.51
N THR A 614 5.70 -12.51 16.63
CA THR A 614 6.92 -13.02 16.02
C THR A 614 6.88 -12.94 14.50
N GLY A 615 8.04 -12.87 13.88
CA GLY A 615 8.23 -12.89 12.43
C GLY A 615 9.56 -13.55 12.06
N TYR A 616 9.70 -13.93 10.80
CA TYR A 616 10.91 -14.59 10.30
C TYR A 616 11.14 -14.30 8.81
N ARG A 617 12.39 -14.46 8.37
CA ARG A 617 12.73 -14.67 6.96
C ARG A 617 13.24 -16.09 6.78
N PRO A 618 12.87 -16.79 5.71
CA PRO A 618 13.34 -18.16 5.46
C PRO A 618 14.85 -18.23 5.30
N GLY A 619 15.44 -19.28 5.82
CA GLY A 619 16.79 -19.70 5.45
C GLY A 619 16.83 -20.34 4.07
N GLY A 620 18.00 -20.58 3.52
CA GLY A 620 18.09 -21.16 2.18
C GLY A 620 19.50 -21.62 1.77
N PRO A 621 19.61 -22.14 0.55
CA PRO A 621 20.91 -22.37 -0.11
C PRO A 621 21.61 -21.03 -0.38
N ASN A 622 22.93 -21.07 -0.49
CA ASN A 622 23.75 -19.89 -0.69
C ASN A 622 24.53 -19.97 -2.02
N PHE A 623 24.88 -18.81 -2.55
CA PHE A 623 25.90 -18.69 -3.58
C PHE A 623 27.24 -19.12 -3.00
N VAL A 624 28.01 -19.88 -3.76
CA VAL A 624 29.36 -20.31 -3.39
C VAL A 624 30.35 -19.65 -4.33
N ALA A 625 31.11 -18.71 -3.80
CA ALA A 625 32.23 -18.10 -4.51
C ALA A 625 33.36 -19.10 -4.67
N ILE A 626 34.15 -18.96 -5.73
CA ILE A 626 35.40 -19.67 -5.92
C ILE A 626 36.55 -18.68 -5.72
N ASP A 627 37.42 -18.94 -4.79
CA ASP A 627 38.64 -18.15 -4.60
C ASP A 627 39.49 -18.20 -5.89
N PRO A 628 39.80 -17.05 -6.51
CA PRO A 628 40.50 -17.04 -7.81
C PRO A 628 41.95 -17.51 -7.75
N VAL A 629 42.57 -17.60 -6.53
CA VAL A 629 43.94 -18.01 -6.31
C VAL A 629 44.02 -19.48 -5.91
N THR A 630 43.20 -19.90 -4.96
CA THR A 630 43.20 -21.26 -4.42
C THR A 630 42.28 -22.22 -5.16
N HIS A 631 41.35 -21.70 -5.96
CA HIS A 631 40.27 -22.42 -6.63
C HIS A 631 39.38 -23.25 -5.70
N LEU A 632 39.35 -22.91 -4.42
CA LEU A 632 38.49 -23.55 -3.41
C LEU A 632 37.19 -22.78 -3.22
N PRO A 633 36.09 -23.50 -2.88
CA PRO A 633 34.82 -22.83 -2.56
C PRO A 633 34.90 -22.04 -1.26
N GLU A 634 34.42 -20.84 -1.24
CA GLU A 634 34.35 -19.92 -0.10
C GLU A 634 32.93 -19.64 0.36
N GLY A 635 32.76 -19.57 1.68
CA GLY A 635 31.48 -19.26 2.33
C GLY A 635 30.59 -20.46 2.63
N PRO A 636 29.55 -20.28 3.43
CA PRO A 636 28.63 -21.35 3.80
C PRO A 636 27.74 -21.73 2.62
N SER A 637 27.46 -23.01 2.45
CA SER A 637 26.59 -23.52 1.39
C SER A 637 25.09 -23.26 1.64
N THR A 638 24.73 -22.92 2.90
CA THR A 638 23.36 -22.59 3.34
C THR A 638 23.43 -21.54 4.45
N TYR A 639 22.33 -20.81 4.62
CA TYR A 639 22.13 -19.91 5.74
C TYR A 639 20.77 -20.25 6.41
N LYS A 640 20.65 -19.92 7.71
CA LYS A 640 19.47 -20.22 8.53
C LYS A 640 18.43 -19.10 8.44
N ALA A 641 17.18 -19.41 8.81
CA ALA A 641 16.17 -18.39 9.06
C ALA A 641 16.64 -17.44 10.17
N ASP A 642 16.32 -16.16 10.02
CA ASP A 642 16.39 -15.20 11.11
C ASP A 642 15.01 -14.98 11.73
N ASN A 643 14.98 -14.67 13.02
CA ASN A 643 13.77 -14.63 13.82
C ASN A 643 13.67 -13.33 14.60
N LEU A 644 12.47 -12.80 14.66
CA LEU A 644 12.18 -11.55 15.34
C LEU A 644 11.05 -11.75 16.35
N LYS A 645 11.26 -11.22 17.58
CA LYS A 645 10.27 -11.14 18.66
C LYS A 645 10.04 -9.68 19.00
N SER A 646 8.77 -9.26 18.99
CA SER A 646 8.36 -7.88 19.31
C SER A 646 7.39 -7.86 20.46
N TYR A 647 7.63 -6.94 21.40
CA TYR A 647 6.78 -6.59 22.52
C TYR A 647 6.31 -5.15 22.32
N GLU A 648 5.02 -4.91 22.35
CA GLU A 648 4.42 -3.62 22.05
C GLU A 648 3.36 -3.27 23.10
N LEU A 649 3.36 -2.00 23.50
CA LEU A 649 2.30 -1.37 24.29
C LEU A 649 1.76 -0.21 23.47
N GLY A 650 0.45 -0.15 23.27
CA GLY A 650 -0.17 0.91 22.52
C GLY A 650 -1.45 1.46 23.12
N PHE A 651 -1.79 2.65 22.67
CA PHE A 651 -3.01 3.37 23.05
C PHE A 651 -3.55 4.13 21.85
N LYS A 652 -4.84 4.00 21.61
CA LYS A 652 -5.58 4.70 20.56
C LYS A 652 -6.77 5.42 21.16
N ALA A 653 -6.99 6.65 20.76
CA ALA A 653 -8.16 7.41 21.19
C ALA A 653 -8.66 8.37 20.11
N LEU A 654 -9.98 8.57 20.11
CA LEU A 654 -10.69 9.60 19.36
C LEU A 654 -11.50 10.42 20.37
N THR A 655 -11.66 11.72 20.14
CA THR A 655 -12.67 12.48 20.90
C THR A 655 -14.08 12.03 20.48
N PRO A 656 -15.09 12.13 21.37
CA PRO A 656 -16.48 11.76 21.06
C PRO A 656 -17.01 12.49 19.83
N GLU A 657 -16.60 13.75 19.62
CA GLU A 657 -16.95 14.56 18.45
C GLU A 657 -16.13 14.18 17.20
N ARG A 658 -15.22 13.19 17.32
CA ARG A 658 -14.31 12.76 16.27
C ARG A 658 -13.50 13.89 15.62
N LYS A 659 -13.09 14.88 16.42
CA LYS A 659 -12.27 16.00 15.95
C LYS A 659 -10.78 15.78 16.16
N PHE A 660 -10.41 14.98 17.13
CA PHE A 660 -9.01 14.68 17.46
C PHE A 660 -8.83 13.17 17.59
N GLY A 661 -7.79 12.65 16.98
CA GLY A 661 -7.38 11.26 17.07
C GLY A 661 -5.90 11.14 17.42
N ILE A 662 -5.56 10.13 18.24
CA ILE A 662 -4.19 9.79 18.60
C ILE A 662 -3.99 8.27 18.58
N ASP A 663 -2.86 7.83 18.01
CA ASP A 663 -2.37 6.44 18.09
C ASP A 663 -0.91 6.48 18.54
N ILE A 664 -0.63 5.91 19.71
CA ILE A 664 0.71 5.85 20.30
C ILE A 664 1.09 4.40 20.49
N ALA A 665 2.31 4.03 20.10
CA ALA A 665 2.89 2.72 20.39
C ALA A 665 4.33 2.85 20.86
N ALA A 666 4.70 2.07 21.88
CA ALA A 666 6.07 1.85 22.30
C ALA A 666 6.42 0.38 22.11
N TYR A 667 7.61 0.09 21.59
CA TYR A 667 8.00 -1.27 21.27
C TYR A 667 9.44 -1.61 21.64
N TYR A 668 9.65 -2.90 21.87
CA TYR A 668 10.94 -3.53 22.10
C TYR A 668 11.06 -4.76 21.21
N ILE A 669 12.06 -4.80 20.33
CA ILE A 669 12.28 -5.87 19.36
C ILE A 669 13.63 -6.54 19.66
N ARG A 670 13.61 -7.88 19.64
CA ARG A 670 14.83 -8.72 19.60
C ARG A 670 14.85 -9.47 18.28
N TRP A 671 15.93 -9.30 17.55
CA TRP A 671 16.17 -9.92 16.27
C TRP A 671 17.41 -10.82 16.40
N SER A 672 17.29 -12.10 16.12
CA SER A 672 18.34 -13.13 16.29
C SER A 672 18.68 -13.81 14.97
N ASP A 673 19.89 -14.35 14.88
CA ASP A 673 20.44 -15.07 13.72
C ASP A 673 20.33 -14.27 12.42
N ILE A 674 20.60 -12.95 12.49
CA ILE A 674 20.33 -12.00 11.41
C ILE A 674 21.02 -12.46 10.12
N GLN A 675 20.26 -12.59 9.03
CA GLN A 675 20.82 -12.81 7.70
C GLN A 675 21.48 -11.53 7.21
N VAL A 676 22.76 -11.60 6.91
CA VAL A 676 23.59 -10.47 6.48
C VAL A 676 24.41 -10.85 5.25
N ALA A 677 24.71 -9.88 4.40
CA ALA A 677 25.61 -10.06 3.30
C ALA A 677 27.03 -9.67 3.69
N THR A 678 27.99 -10.47 3.32
CA THR A 678 29.42 -10.18 3.44
C THR A 678 30.12 -10.49 2.13
N SER A 679 31.36 -10.07 1.97
CA SER A 679 32.17 -10.36 0.77
C SER A 679 33.06 -11.57 0.99
N ARG A 680 33.06 -12.49 0.03
CA ARG A 680 34.01 -13.61 -0.06
C ARG A 680 34.48 -13.77 -1.51
N GLY A 681 35.78 -13.80 -1.75
CA GLY A 681 36.31 -13.87 -3.13
C GLY A 681 35.84 -12.74 -4.06
N GLY A 682 35.47 -11.57 -3.50
CA GLY A 682 34.90 -10.46 -4.29
C GLY A 682 33.39 -10.56 -4.56
N PHE A 683 32.73 -11.63 -4.11
CA PHE A 683 31.29 -11.83 -4.30
C PHE A 683 30.51 -11.68 -2.99
N SER A 684 29.26 -11.27 -3.10
CA SER A 684 28.34 -11.19 -1.97
C SER A 684 27.81 -12.59 -1.61
N VAL A 685 28.00 -13.01 -0.37
CA VAL A 685 27.46 -14.24 0.20
C VAL A 685 26.64 -13.93 1.45
N ILE A 686 25.66 -14.77 1.76
CA ILE A 686 24.79 -14.61 2.92
C ILE A 686 25.37 -15.42 4.09
N VAL A 687 25.48 -14.78 5.25
CA VAL A 687 25.84 -15.43 6.51
C VAL A 687 24.83 -15.07 7.59
N ASN A 688 24.86 -15.76 8.73
CA ASN A 688 24.02 -15.40 9.88
C ASN A 688 24.88 -14.74 10.97
N ALA A 689 24.45 -13.57 11.45
CA ALA A 689 25.00 -12.91 12.65
C ALA A 689 24.23 -13.40 13.89
N PRO A 690 24.78 -14.34 14.69
CA PRO A 690 24.03 -15.03 15.74
C PRO A 690 23.69 -14.12 16.92
N GLU A 691 24.52 -13.14 17.22
CA GLU A 691 24.33 -12.21 18.35
C GLU A 691 23.12 -11.29 18.17
N GLY A 692 22.71 -11.07 16.91
CA GLY A 692 21.50 -10.36 16.58
C GLY A 692 21.51 -8.87 16.87
N ALA A 693 20.31 -8.28 16.94
CA ALA A 693 20.11 -6.87 17.23
C ALA A 693 18.95 -6.64 18.19
N THR A 694 18.96 -5.46 18.81
CA THR A 694 17.90 -4.96 19.68
C THR A 694 17.41 -3.62 19.15
N ILE A 695 16.10 -3.46 19.02
CA ILE A 695 15.49 -2.21 18.57
C ILE A 695 14.50 -1.75 19.61
N ARG A 696 14.58 -0.46 20.02
CA ARG A 696 13.65 0.19 20.95
C ARG A 696 13.09 1.42 20.26
N GLY A 697 11.79 1.63 20.38
CA GLY A 697 11.20 2.79 19.74
C GLY A 697 9.84 3.16 20.26
N ALA A 698 9.41 4.33 19.81
CA ALA A 698 8.06 4.85 20.03
C ALA A 698 7.56 5.55 18.77
N GLU A 699 6.28 5.42 18.53
CA GLU A 699 5.58 5.99 17.37
C GLU A 699 4.34 6.73 17.82
N VAL A 700 4.03 7.83 17.15
CA VAL A 700 2.84 8.64 17.42
C VAL A 700 2.23 9.05 16.09
N ASN A 701 0.92 8.82 15.93
CA ASN A 701 0.11 9.43 14.88
C ASN A 701 -0.92 10.34 15.53
N LEU A 702 -1.10 11.53 14.97
CA LEU A 702 -2.05 12.53 15.39
C LEU A 702 -2.91 12.93 14.18
N THR A 703 -4.22 13.02 14.38
CA THR A 703 -5.16 13.58 13.40
C THR A 703 -6.05 14.58 14.10
N ALA A 704 -6.31 15.73 13.47
CA ALA A 704 -7.14 16.77 14.08
C ALA A 704 -7.91 17.54 13.02
N HIS A 705 -9.20 17.77 13.30
CA HIS A 705 -10.08 18.72 12.61
C HIS A 705 -10.59 19.75 13.62
N PRO A 706 -9.70 20.68 14.07
CA PRO A 706 -10.08 21.65 15.12
C PRO A 706 -11.21 22.58 14.68
N LEU A 707 -11.25 22.89 13.38
CA LEU A 707 -12.28 23.66 12.69
C LEU A 707 -12.72 22.88 11.45
N ARG A 708 -13.91 23.22 10.91
CA ARG A 708 -14.47 22.54 9.72
C ARG A 708 -13.54 22.60 8.51
N ASP A 709 -12.82 23.70 8.37
CA ASP A 709 -12.00 24.02 7.22
C ASP A 709 -10.53 23.63 7.41
N ILE A 710 -10.15 23.14 8.60
CA ILE A 710 -8.75 22.82 8.95
C ILE A 710 -8.60 21.32 9.23
N SER A 711 -7.72 20.66 8.48
CA SER A 711 -7.24 19.30 8.69
C SER A 711 -5.76 19.31 9.04
N LEU A 712 -5.40 18.68 10.13
CA LEU A 712 -4.02 18.52 10.57
C LEU A 712 -3.72 17.04 10.76
N SER A 713 -2.59 16.56 10.27
CA SER A 713 -2.08 15.24 10.62
C SER A 713 -0.60 15.30 10.94
N GLY A 714 -0.18 14.50 11.91
CA GLY A 714 1.20 14.42 12.35
C GLY A 714 1.61 12.97 12.57
N ALA A 715 2.83 12.64 12.14
CA ALA A 715 3.46 11.36 12.33
C ALA A 715 4.84 11.57 12.94
N PHE A 716 5.18 10.82 13.97
CA PHE A 716 6.48 10.88 14.63
C PHE A 716 6.95 9.47 14.97
N ALA A 717 8.22 9.16 14.73
CA ALA A 717 8.86 7.94 15.19
C ALA A 717 10.24 8.23 15.79
N TYR A 718 10.51 7.60 16.91
CA TYR A 718 11.84 7.45 17.51
C TYR A 718 12.21 5.99 17.51
N GLN A 719 13.44 5.65 17.06
CA GLN A 719 13.93 4.28 17.02
C GLN A 719 15.44 4.23 17.28
N ASP A 720 15.87 3.37 18.20
CA ASP A 720 17.28 3.08 18.47
C ASP A 720 17.54 1.58 18.21
N ALA A 721 18.11 1.30 17.04
CA ALA A 721 18.40 -0.03 16.53
C ALA A 721 19.91 -0.30 16.62
N ARG A 722 20.31 -1.34 17.39
CA ARG A 722 21.72 -1.64 17.66
C ARG A 722 22.02 -3.12 17.63
N LEU A 723 23.24 -3.47 17.19
CA LEU A 723 23.77 -4.83 17.33
C LEU A 723 23.94 -5.20 18.81
N SER A 724 23.56 -6.44 19.14
CA SER A 724 23.67 -7.01 20.49
C SER A 724 25.06 -7.57 20.80
N GLY A 725 25.80 -7.99 19.79
CA GLY A 725 27.20 -8.47 19.87
C GLY A 725 28.06 -7.92 18.74
N SER A 726 29.33 -8.19 18.77
CA SER A 726 30.26 -7.89 17.68
C SER A 726 30.27 -9.05 16.68
N ASP A 727 30.36 -8.71 15.40
CA ASP A 727 30.36 -9.69 14.31
C ASP A 727 31.41 -9.32 13.27
N SER A 728 32.35 -10.25 13.03
CA SER A 728 33.48 -10.04 12.11
C SER A 728 33.05 -10.06 10.65
N ASP A 729 32.04 -10.86 10.30
CA ASP A 729 31.51 -10.94 8.94
C ASP A 729 30.80 -9.65 8.51
N LEU A 730 30.18 -8.98 9.48
CA LEU A 730 29.63 -7.64 9.29
C LEU A 730 30.68 -6.53 9.36
N GLY A 731 31.86 -6.81 9.93
CA GLY A 731 32.81 -5.77 10.32
C GLY A 731 32.28 -4.82 11.38
N ALA A 732 31.43 -5.32 12.27
CA ALA A 732 30.64 -4.50 13.17
C ALA A 732 30.89 -4.82 14.63
N ARG A 733 30.70 -3.81 15.51
CA ARG A 733 30.91 -3.91 16.95
C ARG A 733 29.59 -3.94 17.71
N ARG A 734 29.63 -4.56 18.90
CA ARG A 734 28.50 -4.49 19.83
C ARG A 734 28.09 -3.03 20.10
N GLY A 735 26.78 -2.76 20.03
CA GLY A 735 26.19 -1.45 20.28
C GLY A 735 26.22 -0.51 19.07
N GLU A 736 26.83 -0.92 17.97
CA GLU A 736 26.80 -0.15 16.72
C GLU A 736 25.39 -0.08 16.15
N ARG A 737 25.05 1.07 15.55
CA ARG A 737 23.72 1.31 14.96
C ARG A 737 23.52 0.48 13.71
N LEU A 738 22.32 -0.04 13.53
CA LEU A 738 21.96 -0.69 12.26
C LEU A 738 21.96 0.36 11.13
N PRO A 739 22.43 -0.01 9.93
CA PRO A 739 22.49 0.89 8.77
C PRO A 739 21.11 1.35 8.31
N ASP A 740 21.07 2.51 7.67
CA ASP A 740 19.87 3.14 7.07
C ASP A 740 18.71 3.40 8.05
N VAL A 741 18.97 3.38 9.36
CA VAL A 741 17.99 3.61 10.41
C VAL A 741 18.13 5.02 10.98
N PRO A 742 17.24 5.97 10.63
CA PRO A 742 17.19 7.27 11.29
C PRO A 742 16.65 7.12 12.71
N ARG A 743 17.24 7.82 13.69
CA ARG A 743 16.71 7.82 15.07
C ARG A 743 15.37 8.51 15.19
N VAL A 744 15.18 9.58 14.43
CA VAL A 744 13.97 10.39 14.43
C VAL A 744 13.48 10.58 13.01
N SER A 745 12.22 10.29 12.78
CA SER A 745 11.48 10.71 11.59
C SER A 745 10.17 11.38 12.01
N ALA A 746 9.80 12.45 11.29
CA ALA A 746 8.57 13.18 11.56
C ALA A 746 7.97 13.71 10.26
N ALA A 747 6.64 13.74 10.21
CA ALA A 747 5.89 14.40 9.16
C ALA A 747 4.73 15.18 9.79
N LEU A 748 4.45 16.38 9.24
CA LEU A 748 3.31 17.20 9.62
C LEU A 748 2.63 17.66 8.35
N ASN A 749 1.31 17.48 8.27
CA ASN A 749 0.46 17.98 7.21
C ASN A 749 -0.55 18.96 7.80
N ALA A 750 -0.76 20.06 7.10
CA ALA A 750 -1.78 21.05 7.43
C ALA A 750 -2.50 21.44 6.15
N ASP A 751 -3.82 21.31 6.15
CA ASP A 751 -4.69 21.69 5.05
C ASP A 751 -5.79 22.62 5.55
N TYR A 752 -6.01 23.69 4.79
CA TYR A 752 -7.14 24.58 4.93
C TYR A 752 -7.98 24.55 3.65
N THR A 753 -9.25 24.19 3.74
CA THR A 753 -10.16 24.12 2.60
C THR A 753 -11.48 24.78 3.01
N THR A 754 -11.92 25.78 2.26
CA THR A 754 -13.16 26.49 2.55
C THR A 754 -14.12 26.48 1.37
N SER A 755 -15.38 26.84 1.60
CA SER A 755 -16.40 26.93 0.56
C SER A 755 -16.77 28.38 0.29
N LEU A 756 -16.60 28.82 -0.95
CA LEU A 756 -16.94 30.16 -1.44
C LEU A 756 -17.91 30.01 -2.62
N ALA A 757 -19.21 30.12 -2.36
CA ALA A 757 -20.25 29.82 -3.36
C ALA A 757 -20.07 28.44 -3.98
N ASN A 758 -19.83 28.35 -5.29
CA ASN A 758 -19.64 27.08 -6.01
C ASN A 758 -18.16 26.67 -6.11
N LEU A 759 -17.28 27.36 -5.41
CA LEU A 759 -15.85 27.11 -5.40
C LEU A 759 -15.42 26.56 -4.06
N ARG A 760 -14.46 25.61 -4.05
CA ARG A 760 -13.78 25.13 -2.86
C ARG A 760 -12.27 25.35 -3.00
N PRO A 761 -11.77 26.55 -2.66
CA PRO A 761 -10.34 26.77 -2.61
C PRO A 761 -9.72 26.06 -1.41
N GLY A 762 -8.52 25.53 -1.61
CA GLY A 762 -7.73 24.90 -0.59
C GLY A 762 -6.26 25.33 -0.66
N ILE A 763 -5.59 25.31 0.48
CA ILE A 763 -4.14 25.47 0.61
C ILE A 763 -3.63 24.46 1.63
N GLY A 764 -2.47 23.87 1.35
CA GLY A 764 -1.87 22.91 2.26
C GLY A 764 -0.36 22.94 2.25
N ALA A 765 0.23 22.46 3.32
CA ALA A 765 1.67 22.31 3.50
C ALA A 765 2.00 20.98 4.15
N THR A 766 3.13 20.39 3.75
CA THR A 766 3.69 19.17 4.35
C THR A 766 5.12 19.44 4.75
N LEU A 767 5.48 19.20 6.01
CA LEU A 767 6.85 19.20 6.52
C LEU A 767 7.27 17.77 6.79
N ARG A 768 8.44 17.34 6.28
CA ARG A 768 9.04 16.02 6.54
C ARG A 768 10.45 16.21 7.09
N TYR A 769 10.80 15.47 8.13
CA TYR A 769 12.13 15.47 8.74
C TYR A 769 12.64 14.05 8.92
N VAL A 770 13.90 13.82 8.59
CA VAL A 770 14.62 12.56 8.81
C VAL A 770 15.99 12.90 9.42
N SER A 771 16.31 12.26 10.57
CA SER A 771 17.62 12.47 11.23
C SER A 771 18.75 11.78 10.49
N ASP A 772 19.98 12.06 10.90
CA ASP A 772 21.20 11.43 10.38
C ASP A 772 21.22 9.90 10.58
N ARG A 773 21.93 9.22 9.69
CA ARG A 773 22.13 7.77 9.73
C ARG A 773 23.39 7.36 8.99
N TRP A 774 23.81 6.11 9.14
CA TRP A 774 24.92 5.51 8.44
C TRP A 774 24.44 4.51 7.39
N SER A 775 25.10 4.42 6.23
CA SER A 775 24.74 3.51 5.14
C SER A 775 25.20 2.06 5.37
N SER A 776 26.23 1.86 6.17
CA SER A 776 26.80 0.55 6.48
C SER A 776 27.46 0.56 7.86
N PHE A 777 28.00 -0.60 8.29
CA PHE A 777 28.82 -0.72 9.50
C PHE A 777 30.24 -0.18 9.29
N ASP A 778 30.92 0.15 10.41
CA ASP A 778 32.20 0.86 10.43
C ASP A 778 33.31 0.17 9.61
N ASN A 779 33.41 -1.18 9.70
CA ASN A 779 34.40 -1.98 8.97
C ASN A 779 33.72 -2.97 8.00
N SER A 780 32.64 -2.60 7.37
CA SER A 780 31.92 -3.45 6.41
C SER A 780 32.83 -3.91 5.28
N GLN A 781 32.76 -5.21 4.97
CA GLN A 781 33.55 -5.82 3.88
C GLN A 781 32.95 -5.56 2.49
N LEU A 782 31.66 -5.14 2.42
CA LEU A 782 30.97 -4.94 1.15
C LEU A 782 31.19 -3.53 0.59
N TYR A 783 31.03 -2.50 1.44
CA TYR A 783 31.22 -1.10 1.04
C TYR A 783 31.49 -0.21 2.23
N PRO A 784 32.18 0.92 2.00
CA PRO A 784 32.60 1.80 3.06
C PRO A 784 31.39 2.45 3.75
N GLN A 785 31.55 2.70 5.05
CA GLN A 785 30.58 3.45 5.81
C GLN A 785 30.48 4.88 5.29
N TYR A 786 29.25 5.37 5.09
CA TYR A 786 28.98 6.74 4.65
C TYR A 786 27.94 7.39 5.56
N HIS A 787 28.21 8.63 5.96
CA HIS A 787 27.30 9.42 6.79
C HIS A 787 26.24 10.13 5.93
N LEU A 788 24.99 9.74 6.12
CA LEU A 788 23.81 10.35 5.50
C LEU A 788 23.30 11.45 6.43
N PRO A 789 23.45 12.76 6.06
CA PRO A 789 23.06 13.87 6.92
C PRO A 789 21.55 13.95 7.14
N ALA A 790 21.14 14.56 8.25
CA ALA A 790 19.74 14.90 8.49
C ALA A 790 19.23 15.91 7.45
N TYR A 791 17.94 15.81 7.12
CA TYR A 791 17.29 16.76 6.22
C TYR A 791 15.84 17.05 6.63
N ALA A 792 15.37 18.23 6.25
CA ALA A 792 13.97 18.63 6.31
C ALA A 792 13.52 19.12 4.93
N VAL A 793 12.27 18.79 4.57
CA VAL A 793 11.66 19.15 3.28
C VAL A 793 10.28 19.75 3.53
N ILE A 794 9.96 20.82 2.81
CA ILE A 794 8.63 21.44 2.83
C ILE A 794 8.05 21.34 1.42
N ASP A 795 6.82 20.86 1.36
CA ASP A 795 5.99 20.86 0.16
C ASP A 795 4.79 21.80 0.37
N LEU A 796 4.39 22.51 -0.67
CA LEU A 796 3.21 23.38 -0.67
C LEU A 796 2.24 22.95 -1.76
N ARG A 797 0.95 23.14 -1.50
CA ARG A 797 -0.12 22.88 -2.45
C ARG A 797 -1.24 23.91 -2.34
N SER A 798 -1.86 24.18 -3.47
CA SER A 798 -3.09 24.98 -3.53
C SER A 798 -4.06 24.29 -4.47
N SER A 799 -5.30 24.16 -4.10
CA SER A 799 -6.34 23.49 -4.88
C SER A 799 -7.53 24.39 -5.08
N LEU A 800 -8.22 24.17 -6.19
CA LEU A 800 -9.51 24.77 -6.48
C LEU A 800 -10.42 23.69 -7.03
N ALA A 801 -11.46 23.32 -6.27
CA ALA A 801 -12.52 22.48 -6.77
C ALA A 801 -13.74 23.33 -7.15
N PHE A 802 -14.35 23.03 -8.30
CA PHE A 802 -15.55 23.68 -8.79
C PHE A 802 -16.44 22.69 -9.53
N ALA A 803 -17.73 22.86 -9.41
CA ALA A 803 -18.70 22.02 -10.10
C ALA A 803 -18.90 22.54 -11.53
N VAL A 804 -18.63 21.69 -12.54
CA VAL A 804 -19.01 21.97 -13.94
C VAL A 804 -20.50 21.68 -14.15
N THR A 805 -21.00 20.63 -13.48
CA THR A 805 -22.42 20.34 -13.28
C THR A 805 -22.63 19.97 -11.82
N GLU A 806 -23.86 19.94 -11.32
CA GLU A 806 -24.15 19.60 -9.91
C GLU A 806 -23.54 18.25 -9.47
N ARG A 807 -23.22 17.37 -10.41
CA ARG A 807 -22.70 16.01 -10.14
C ARG A 807 -21.23 15.80 -10.50
N HIS A 808 -20.57 16.77 -11.14
CA HIS A 808 -19.22 16.54 -11.71
C HIS A 808 -18.25 17.64 -11.25
N PRO A 809 -17.60 17.47 -10.08
CA PRO A 809 -16.58 18.40 -9.63
C PRO A 809 -15.30 18.21 -10.44
N VAL A 810 -14.67 19.32 -10.80
CA VAL A 810 -13.32 19.38 -11.33
C VAL A 810 -12.43 19.96 -10.24
N THR A 811 -11.34 19.28 -9.92
CA THR A 811 -10.32 19.79 -8.99
C THR A 811 -9.05 20.08 -9.77
N VAL A 812 -8.54 21.29 -9.63
CA VAL A 812 -7.23 21.72 -10.15
C VAL A 812 -6.33 22.00 -8.95
N GLN A 813 -5.14 21.41 -8.94
CA GLN A 813 -4.17 21.55 -7.87
C GLN A 813 -2.82 22.04 -8.42
N LEU A 814 -2.34 23.17 -7.91
CA LEU A 814 -0.97 23.63 -8.07
C LEU A 814 -0.14 23.12 -6.90
N PHE A 815 1.04 22.55 -7.14
CA PHE A 815 1.92 22.06 -6.10
C PHE A 815 3.38 22.45 -6.32
N VAL A 816 4.11 22.54 -5.22
CA VAL A 816 5.56 22.70 -5.18
C VAL A 816 6.11 21.67 -4.21
N HIS A 817 6.75 20.62 -4.73
CA HIS A 817 7.49 19.67 -3.91
C HIS A 817 8.91 20.15 -3.71
N ASN A 818 9.47 19.92 -2.51
CA ASN A 818 10.82 20.32 -2.13
C ASN A 818 11.06 21.83 -2.37
N LEU A 819 10.24 22.66 -1.73
CA LEU A 819 10.20 24.12 -1.92
C LEU A 819 11.58 24.79 -1.90
N PHE A 820 12.46 24.34 -1.00
CA PHE A 820 13.80 24.92 -0.81
C PHE A 820 14.89 24.21 -1.63
N ASP A 821 14.52 23.34 -2.56
CA ASP A 821 15.43 22.60 -3.45
C ASP A 821 16.52 21.82 -2.70
N LYS A 822 16.15 21.19 -1.58
CA LYS A 822 17.08 20.46 -0.71
C LYS A 822 17.58 19.18 -1.38
N ARG A 823 18.90 18.96 -1.41
CA ARG A 823 19.55 17.73 -1.86
C ARG A 823 19.69 16.74 -0.68
N GLY A 824 18.57 16.36 -0.08
CA GLY A 824 18.56 15.37 1.01
C GLY A 824 19.05 14.01 0.50
N GLN A 825 19.99 13.39 1.22
CA GLN A 825 20.59 12.11 0.85
C GLN A 825 19.74 10.98 1.42
N LEU A 826 19.25 10.09 0.55
CA LEU A 826 18.30 9.03 0.90
C LEU A 826 18.99 7.71 1.25
N SER A 827 20.00 7.33 0.47
CA SER A 827 20.77 6.10 0.65
C SER A 827 22.14 6.24 -0.03
N ALA A 828 23.09 5.38 0.35
CA ALA A 828 24.40 5.31 -0.27
C ALA A 828 24.78 3.85 -0.54
N PHE A 829 25.26 3.59 -1.75
CA PHE A 829 25.64 2.27 -2.23
C PHE A 829 27.08 2.30 -2.74
N GLY A 830 28.04 1.76 -1.97
CA GLY A 830 29.44 1.77 -2.35
C GLY A 830 29.88 0.64 -3.27
N TYR A 831 29.07 -0.37 -3.46
CA TYR A 831 29.45 -1.61 -4.15
C TYR A 831 29.91 -1.42 -5.61
N TYR A 832 29.30 -0.46 -6.31
CA TYR A 832 29.58 -0.18 -7.73
C TYR A 832 30.42 1.10 -7.95
N SER A 833 30.88 1.72 -6.89
CA SER A 833 31.57 3.02 -6.97
C SER A 833 33.07 2.88 -7.08
N ALA A 834 33.72 3.87 -7.68
CA ALA A 834 35.18 3.96 -7.72
C ALA A 834 35.77 4.08 -6.30
N PRO A 835 37.00 3.62 -6.04
CA PRO A 835 37.65 3.74 -4.75
C PRO A 835 37.60 5.17 -4.20
N GLY A 836 37.24 5.34 -2.93
CA GLY A 836 37.12 6.66 -2.26
C GLY A 836 35.83 7.43 -2.57
N THR A 837 34.89 6.84 -3.31
CA THR A 837 33.58 7.41 -3.65
C THR A 837 32.42 6.48 -3.25
N THR A 838 31.21 6.99 -3.28
CA THR A 838 29.98 6.23 -3.08
C THR A 838 28.85 6.81 -3.94
N ALA A 839 27.99 5.95 -4.43
CA ALA A 839 26.78 6.34 -5.16
C ALA A 839 25.66 6.70 -4.16
N VAL A 840 25.19 7.93 -4.16
CA VAL A 840 24.19 8.45 -3.23
C VAL A 840 22.91 8.78 -3.99
N THR A 841 21.79 8.20 -3.60
CA THR A 841 20.48 8.67 -4.09
C THR A 841 20.05 9.88 -3.28
N ILE A 842 19.53 10.87 -3.99
CA ILE A 842 19.10 12.14 -3.41
C ILE A 842 17.60 12.37 -3.62
N LEU A 843 17.03 13.23 -2.78
CA LEU A 843 15.69 13.75 -3.00
C LEU A 843 15.58 14.37 -4.39
N GLN A 844 14.44 14.17 -5.05
CA GLN A 844 14.12 14.87 -6.27
C GLN A 844 14.22 16.38 -6.04
N PRO A 845 14.90 17.11 -6.92
CA PRO A 845 14.98 18.58 -6.85
C PRO A 845 13.59 19.23 -6.81
N ARG A 846 13.52 20.51 -6.46
CA ARG A 846 12.26 21.25 -6.44
C ARG A 846 11.48 20.99 -7.73
N THR A 847 10.22 20.57 -7.55
CA THR A 847 9.32 20.24 -8.65
C THR A 847 8.04 21.06 -8.51
N ILE A 848 7.70 21.81 -9.56
CA ILE A 848 6.50 22.65 -9.62
C ILE A 848 5.57 22.06 -10.66
N GLY A 849 4.30 21.87 -10.31
CA GLY A 849 3.35 21.22 -11.21
C GLY A 849 1.91 21.57 -10.98
N LEU A 850 1.10 21.12 -11.94
CA LEU A 850 -0.36 21.25 -11.97
C LEU A 850 -0.95 19.87 -12.19
N ASN A 851 -1.93 19.52 -11.34
CA ASN A 851 -2.79 18.33 -11.51
C ASN A 851 -4.23 18.79 -11.76
N ALA A 852 -4.95 18.05 -12.57
CA ALA A 852 -6.39 18.19 -12.76
C ALA A 852 -7.06 16.83 -12.65
N SER A 853 -8.17 16.75 -11.93
CA SER A 853 -8.96 15.52 -11.78
C SER A 853 -10.43 15.82 -11.85
N THR A 854 -11.22 14.87 -12.36
CA THR A 854 -12.69 14.94 -12.39
C THR A 854 -13.28 13.55 -12.31
N GLY A 855 -14.48 13.43 -11.74
CA GLY A 855 -15.28 12.21 -11.70
C GLY A 855 -16.68 12.46 -12.27
N PHE A 856 -17.23 11.46 -12.95
CA PHE A 856 -18.58 11.52 -13.56
C PHE A 856 -19.42 10.35 -13.07
#